data_2aaed06b7731346f90a4c2bf8a066435
#
_entry.id   2aaed06b7731346f90a4c2bf8a066435
#
_cell.length_a   1.000
_cell.length_b   1.000
_cell.length_c   1.000
_cell.angle_alpha   90.00
_cell.angle_beta   90.00
_cell.angle_gamma   90.00
#
_symmetry.space_group_name_H-M   'P 1'
#
loop_
_entity.id
_entity.type
_entity.pdbx_description
1 polymer ?
#
loop_
_entity_poly.entity_id
_entity_poly.type
_entity_poly.pdbx_seq_one_letter_code
_entity_poly.pdbx_strand_id
1 'polypeptide(L)'
;MDFSNNNIKKARQDLSSSKKKVTSKILVSVFKVFIVLVVFAAVTMSSMVFGAINGIIKTAPKITINDVTPSQYKTIVYDCNNVETETLVASGANRIYVTYDEIPDNLKNAFIAIEDERFLSHNGIDAKGIIRAAYIGITNNLRFTQGASTITQQLIKNSVFSVENENSLSDRLKRKIQEQYLALKLEEVADKSQILENYLNTINLGNNNLGVQSASLNYFNKDVSELTLSECAVIAAITQNPSKYNPIRHAEYNAERRKLVLDNMLKNNMISQAQYDEALNDDVYSRIANNNTSNSSSTAYSYYTDALIQQIMEDLMTTKGYTYTQAYNLVYRGGLSIYSCEDSELQKYAEAIINNPNSWNGYEEYTVTCRFRVKDEDGNVGNYTESTLLKYLQSKYGSNISLTFQTTEEADKYVQEYKEYILGQTHGEIVKGSESTTYTVGPQASLVVIENNTGEVKVIIGGRGNKTESLILNRATSSARQAGSSIKPLVAYAPAIDTAGYTLGKIYDDIPFYYSTGQVVRNNDDIYKGYITLRQSISESRNTPALNTLNDIGITTGINYLKNFGITTLTDKDYYLPIALGSCSVTNMELTTAYTVLANNGELITPKLYTKILDHDGNVILDNTETTKTQVLKESTAWLMGNVLHNVLLDGTLHGLNVGDNYISAKSGTTQSDRDKWIVGYSKSVTVGIWVGNDNNREFKTEQYGTPHVGIWAEVIKKACEGKDNSAPERPDNIIPVQICKDSGLLVAEGLCDHDERGNRTTTEYFVKGTEPTDYCNIHQKVTYCKDTGKVATDECPNTTTKIQIYKDLSKVDLSTYTIQDARYSFSSKTIDDHCLKHKGNVINPSKYTAKLPENADFNNEKESESESSTTETKED
;
A
#
# COMPACT_ATOMS: atom_id res chain seq x y z
N MET A 1 29.07 82.91 -17.07
CA MET A 1 27.96 83.53 -16.30
C MET A 1 28.10 85.00 -16.38
N ASP A 2 27.06 85.70 -16.87
CA ASP A 2 27.08 87.14 -17.00
C ASP A 2 26.63 87.76 -15.64
N PHE A 3 27.55 88.34 -14.88
CA PHE A 3 27.38 88.99 -13.59
C PHE A 3 27.02 90.51 -13.71
N SER A 4 26.39 90.94 -14.80
CA SER A 4 25.91 92.34 -14.99
C SER A 4 24.87 92.69 -13.87
N ASN A 5 24.90 93.97 -13.41
CA ASN A 5 24.02 94.44 -12.34
C ASN A 5 22.51 94.18 -12.58
N ASN A 6 22.09 94.12 -13.88
CA ASN A 6 20.73 93.76 -14.27
C ASN A 6 20.39 92.30 -14.10
N ASN A 7 21.34 91.42 -14.34
CA ASN A 7 21.14 89.97 -14.13
C ASN A 7 21.21 89.61 -12.66
N ILE A 8 22.01 90.28 -11.86
CA ILE A 8 22.02 90.12 -10.38
C ILE A 8 20.71 90.68 -9.77
N LYS A 9 20.17 91.79 -10.25
CA LYS A 9 18.85 92.27 -9.79
C LYS A 9 17.75 91.34 -10.19
N LYS A 10 17.75 90.84 -11.43
CA LYS A 10 16.74 89.83 -11.86
C LYS A 10 16.84 88.50 -11.09
N ALA A 11 18.02 88.04 -10.79
CA ALA A 11 18.21 86.84 -9.97
C ALA A 11 17.76 87.03 -8.50
N ARG A 12 18.02 88.31 -7.95
CA ARG A 12 17.50 88.64 -6.58
C ARG A 12 15.98 88.78 -6.54
N GLN A 13 15.39 89.36 -7.58
CA GLN A 13 13.91 89.48 -7.68
C GLN A 13 13.25 88.09 -7.87
N ASP A 14 13.89 87.20 -8.63
CA ASP A 14 13.43 85.84 -8.83
C ASP A 14 13.57 84.99 -7.56
N LEU A 15 14.62 85.20 -6.77
CA LEU A 15 14.83 84.56 -5.50
C LEU A 15 13.90 85.10 -4.37
N SER A 16 13.43 86.34 -4.51
CA SER A 16 12.57 87.00 -3.53
C SER A 16 11.08 86.90 -3.88
N SER A 17 10.70 86.48 -5.06
CA SER A 17 9.31 86.37 -5.47
C SER A 17 8.50 85.42 -4.57
N SER A 18 7.35 85.91 -4.08
CA SER A 18 6.51 85.11 -3.21
C SER A 18 6.04 83.77 -3.82
N LYS A 19 5.88 83.78 -5.17
CA LYS A 19 5.56 82.51 -5.91
C LYS A 19 6.67 81.49 -5.84
N LYS A 20 7.95 81.89 -6.04
CA LYS A 20 9.08 80.93 -5.93
C LYS A 20 9.33 80.44 -4.51
N LYS A 21 9.13 81.27 -3.51
CA LYS A 21 9.21 80.87 -2.08
C LYS A 21 8.12 79.87 -1.71
N VAL A 22 6.90 80.09 -2.23
CA VAL A 22 5.76 79.12 -2.02
C VAL A 22 6.04 77.83 -2.75
N THR A 23 6.50 77.89 -4.03
CA THR A 23 6.81 76.65 -4.78
C THR A 23 7.97 75.88 -4.16
N SER A 24 9.02 76.56 -3.69
CA SER A 24 10.12 75.89 -2.95
C SER A 24 9.68 75.27 -1.63
N LYS A 25 8.77 75.92 -0.85
CA LYS A 25 8.22 75.32 0.37
C LYS A 25 7.31 74.14 0.10
N ILE A 26 6.52 74.17 -1.00
CA ILE A 26 5.69 73.04 -1.42
C ILE A 26 6.61 71.88 -1.85
N LEU A 27 7.63 72.12 -2.65
CA LEU A 27 8.58 71.09 -3.10
C LEU A 27 9.32 70.43 -1.95
N VAL A 28 9.76 71.19 -0.95
CA VAL A 28 10.39 70.68 0.27
C VAL A 28 9.38 69.90 1.12
N SER A 29 8.13 70.36 1.18
CA SER A 29 7.10 69.60 1.90
C SER A 29 6.74 68.27 1.20
N VAL A 30 6.61 68.27 -0.14
CA VAL A 30 6.40 67.06 -0.94
C VAL A 30 7.56 66.10 -0.76
N PHE A 31 8.80 66.61 -0.80
CA PHE A 31 9.99 65.77 -0.58
C PHE A 31 10.04 65.15 0.84
N LYS A 32 9.64 65.92 1.87
CA LYS A 32 9.51 65.38 3.25
C LYS A 32 8.44 64.29 3.31
N VAL A 33 7.27 64.50 2.69
CA VAL A 33 6.21 63.49 2.65
C VAL A 33 6.71 62.23 1.90
N PHE A 34 7.41 62.39 0.79
CA PHE A 34 8.01 61.31 0.03
C PHE A 34 9.00 60.52 0.87
N ILE A 35 9.92 61.16 1.60
CA ILE A 35 10.85 60.46 2.53
C ILE A 35 10.07 59.71 3.62
N VAL A 36 9.04 60.29 4.20
CA VAL A 36 8.21 59.62 5.23
C VAL A 36 7.52 58.39 4.64
N LEU A 37 6.99 58.48 3.42
CA LEU A 37 6.38 57.35 2.73
C LEU A 37 7.42 56.26 2.41
N VAL A 38 8.62 56.63 1.98
CA VAL A 38 9.71 55.65 1.75
C VAL A 38 10.13 54.97 3.05
N VAL A 39 10.28 55.72 4.12
CA VAL A 39 10.62 55.14 5.44
C VAL A 39 9.48 54.25 5.94
N PHE A 40 8.24 54.68 5.79
CA PHE A 40 7.07 53.85 6.17
C PHE A 40 6.99 52.56 5.34
N ALA A 41 7.19 52.65 4.03
CA ALA A 41 7.25 51.48 3.15
C ALA A 41 8.43 50.54 3.53
N ALA A 42 9.59 51.07 3.87
CA ALA A 42 10.74 50.29 4.31
C ALA A 42 10.46 49.58 5.65
N VAL A 43 9.84 50.25 6.61
CA VAL A 43 9.47 49.66 7.92
C VAL A 43 8.40 48.56 7.77
N THR A 44 7.36 48.83 6.96
CA THR A 44 6.31 47.83 6.71
C THR A 44 6.86 46.61 5.96
N MET A 45 7.71 46.80 4.95
CA MET A 45 8.38 45.71 4.23
C MET A 45 9.28 44.90 5.15
N SER A 46 10.09 45.55 6.00
CA SER A 46 10.94 44.90 6.99
C SER A 46 10.13 44.10 8.00
N SER A 47 8.97 44.64 8.47
CA SER A 47 8.09 43.94 9.38
C SER A 47 7.43 42.70 8.74
N MET A 48 7.06 42.80 7.46
CA MET A 48 6.53 41.65 6.72
C MET A 48 7.59 40.55 6.53
N VAL A 49 8.80 40.91 6.17
CA VAL A 49 9.94 39.98 6.02
C VAL A 49 10.24 39.32 7.37
N PHE A 50 10.30 40.09 8.46
CA PHE A 50 10.53 39.55 9.80
C PHE A 50 9.39 38.58 10.24
N GLY A 51 8.14 38.95 9.96
CA GLY A 51 6.99 38.06 10.20
C GLY A 51 7.07 36.75 9.40
N ALA A 52 7.45 36.83 8.13
CA ALA A 52 7.64 35.66 7.26
C ALA A 52 8.78 34.75 7.77
N ILE A 53 9.93 35.34 8.14
CA ILE A 53 11.05 34.57 8.71
C ILE A 53 10.63 33.88 10.02
N ASN A 54 9.96 34.59 10.92
CA ASN A 54 9.46 33.99 12.16
C ASN A 54 8.43 32.85 11.90
N GLY A 55 7.58 33.02 10.89
CA GLY A 55 6.66 31.97 10.47
C GLY A 55 7.41 30.72 10.00
N ILE A 56 8.45 30.89 9.18
CA ILE A 56 9.32 29.80 8.69
C ILE A 56 10.05 29.12 9.85
N ILE A 57 10.62 29.87 10.77
CA ILE A 57 11.33 29.34 11.95
C ILE A 57 10.40 28.51 12.83
N LYS A 58 9.14 28.93 13.04
CA LYS A 58 8.16 28.16 13.82
C LYS A 58 7.84 26.80 13.22
N THR A 59 8.05 26.63 11.94
CA THR A 59 7.86 25.35 11.23
C THR A 59 9.15 24.53 11.11
N ALA A 60 10.26 24.98 11.71
CA ALA A 60 11.50 24.20 11.72
C ALA A 60 11.33 22.94 12.60
N PRO A 61 11.87 21.80 12.18
CA PRO A 61 11.84 20.58 12.99
C PRO A 61 12.62 20.80 14.29
N LYS A 62 12.23 20.08 15.34
CA LYS A 62 13.04 20.01 16.56
C LYS A 62 14.25 19.14 16.30
N ILE A 63 15.42 19.54 16.77
CA ILE A 63 16.65 18.76 16.65
C ILE A 63 17.31 18.55 18.01
N THR A 64 17.95 17.42 18.16
CA THR A 64 18.88 17.07 19.25
C THR A 64 20.24 16.75 18.64
N ILE A 65 21.26 16.59 19.48
CA ILE A 65 22.59 16.15 19.02
C ILE A 65 22.50 14.77 18.34
N ASN A 66 21.62 13.89 18.81
CA ASN A 66 21.44 12.53 18.25
C ASN A 66 20.91 12.54 16.82
N ASP A 67 20.16 13.56 16.41
CA ASP A 67 19.66 13.70 15.03
C ASP A 67 20.78 13.96 14.00
N VAL A 68 21.91 14.44 14.45
CA VAL A 68 23.06 14.76 13.61
C VAL A 68 24.30 13.87 13.88
N THR A 69 24.26 13.05 14.94
CA THR A 69 25.32 12.10 15.29
C THR A 69 25.06 10.77 14.57
N PRO A 70 25.95 10.31 13.67
CA PRO A 70 25.84 9.01 13.06
C PRO A 70 26.03 7.92 14.13
N SER A 71 25.02 7.07 14.30
CA SER A 71 25.13 5.93 15.22
C SER A 71 26.10 4.87 14.68
N GLN A 72 26.87 4.25 15.58
CA GLN A 72 27.68 3.06 15.32
C GLN A 72 26.86 1.77 15.42
N TYR A 73 25.64 1.86 15.97
CA TYR A 73 24.79 0.73 16.26
C TYR A 73 23.98 0.31 15.03
N LYS A 74 23.79 -0.99 14.87
CA LYS A 74 22.93 -1.58 13.84
C LYS A 74 21.49 -1.56 14.34
N THR A 75 20.57 -1.23 13.46
CA THR A 75 19.14 -1.45 13.72
C THR A 75 18.80 -2.91 13.48
N ILE A 76 18.21 -3.55 14.47
CA ILE A 76 17.87 -4.99 14.44
C ILE A 76 16.35 -5.14 14.49
N VAL A 77 15.84 -6.02 13.64
CA VAL A 77 14.41 -6.43 13.62
C VAL A 77 14.30 -7.78 14.30
N TYR A 78 13.39 -7.86 15.28
CA TYR A 78 13.01 -9.10 15.98
C TYR A 78 11.60 -9.49 15.57
N ASP A 79 11.34 -10.79 15.43
CA ASP A 79 10.00 -11.33 15.19
C ASP A 79 9.14 -11.36 16.48
N CYS A 80 7.91 -11.87 16.38
CA CYS A 80 6.98 -11.97 17.51
C CYS A 80 7.48 -12.90 18.63
N ASN A 81 8.50 -13.74 18.37
CA ASN A 81 9.14 -14.63 19.35
C ASN A 81 10.48 -14.07 19.86
N ASN A 82 10.80 -12.82 19.53
CA ASN A 82 12.07 -12.14 19.84
C ASN A 82 13.30 -12.82 19.16
N VAL A 83 13.11 -13.46 18.04
CA VAL A 83 14.19 -13.98 17.20
C VAL A 83 14.65 -12.87 16.26
N GLU A 84 15.98 -12.64 16.16
CA GLU A 84 16.54 -11.70 15.19
C GLU A 84 16.26 -12.19 13.76
N THR A 85 15.57 -11.38 12.95
CA THR A 85 15.23 -11.73 11.57
C THR A 85 16.10 -10.98 10.57
N GLU A 86 16.28 -9.68 10.77
CA GLU A 86 17.05 -8.84 9.85
C GLU A 86 17.82 -7.73 10.56
N THR A 87 18.94 -7.34 9.95
CA THR A 87 19.69 -6.12 10.31
C THR A 87 19.45 -5.07 9.23
N LEU A 88 18.91 -3.90 9.59
CA LEU A 88 18.68 -2.82 8.64
C LEU A 88 19.98 -2.05 8.38
N VAL A 89 20.30 -1.91 7.10
CA VAL A 89 21.44 -1.10 6.63
C VAL A 89 20.96 -0.18 5.52
N ALA A 90 21.40 1.09 5.54
CA ALA A 90 21.03 2.03 4.50
C ALA A 90 21.53 1.52 3.13
N SER A 91 20.63 1.37 2.16
CA SER A 91 20.94 0.90 0.82
C SER A 91 22.06 1.72 0.19
N GLY A 92 23.13 1.05 -0.26
CA GLY A 92 24.20 1.65 -1.05
C GLY A 92 25.17 2.56 -0.29
N ALA A 93 25.16 2.60 1.04
CA ALA A 93 26.08 3.43 1.81
C ALA A 93 27.05 2.58 2.63
N ASN A 94 28.30 2.56 2.20
CA ASN A 94 29.39 2.14 3.06
C ASN A 94 29.69 3.26 4.05
N ARG A 95 29.42 3.05 5.32
CA ARG A 95 29.80 3.98 6.40
C ARG A 95 30.56 3.20 7.47
N ILE A 96 31.71 3.71 7.82
CA ILE A 96 32.51 3.29 8.96
C ILE A 96 32.77 4.54 9.79
N TYR A 97 32.28 4.55 11.00
CA TYR A 97 32.45 5.68 11.92
C TYR A 97 33.88 5.73 12.46
N VAL A 98 34.39 6.97 12.61
CA VAL A 98 35.68 7.26 13.25
C VAL A 98 35.54 8.43 14.19
N THR A 99 36.16 8.34 15.35
CA THR A 99 36.16 9.41 16.35
C THR A 99 37.01 10.60 15.89
N TYR A 100 36.80 11.77 16.50
CA TYR A 100 37.57 12.99 16.18
C TYR A 100 39.06 12.79 16.27
N ASP A 101 39.56 12.03 17.28
CA ASP A 101 40.97 11.78 17.53
C ASP A 101 41.59 10.81 16.51
N GLU A 102 40.83 9.93 15.90
CA GLU A 102 41.27 9.02 14.84
C GLU A 102 41.41 9.72 13.48
N ILE A 103 40.76 10.87 13.30
CA ILE A 103 40.83 11.63 12.05
C ILE A 103 42.10 12.51 12.06
N PRO A 104 43.00 12.38 11.07
CA PRO A 104 44.23 13.17 11.05
C PRO A 104 43.96 14.67 10.91
N ASP A 105 44.79 15.50 11.57
CA ASP A 105 44.62 16.97 11.52
C ASP A 105 44.69 17.53 10.09
N ASN A 106 45.50 16.92 9.22
CA ASN A 106 45.56 17.31 7.81
C ASN A 106 44.20 17.15 7.12
N LEU A 107 43.43 16.13 7.44
CA LEU A 107 42.12 15.92 6.85
C LEU A 107 41.09 16.90 7.42
N LYS A 108 41.06 17.09 8.74
CA LYS A 108 40.21 18.11 9.40
C LYS A 108 40.44 19.49 8.82
N ASN A 109 41.73 19.88 8.69
CA ASN A 109 42.14 21.15 8.16
C ASN A 109 41.80 21.31 6.67
N ALA A 110 41.92 20.26 5.85
CA ALA A 110 41.57 20.27 4.44
C ALA A 110 40.09 20.60 4.23
N PHE A 111 39.20 19.95 5.00
CA PHE A 111 37.75 20.24 4.96
C PHE A 111 37.42 21.64 5.46
N ILE A 112 38.03 22.08 6.57
CA ILE A 112 37.84 23.45 7.09
C ILE A 112 38.32 24.48 6.05
N ALA A 113 39.46 24.26 5.43
CA ALA A 113 40.05 25.19 4.47
C ALA A 113 39.20 25.38 3.20
N ILE A 114 38.53 24.31 2.71
CA ILE A 114 37.78 24.35 1.46
C ILE A 114 36.29 24.68 1.68
N GLU A 115 35.69 24.28 2.78
CA GLU A 115 34.25 24.41 3.05
C GLU A 115 33.94 25.62 3.95
N ASP A 116 34.75 25.89 4.95
CA ASP A 116 34.44 26.85 6.02
C ASP A 116 35.68 27.39 6.73
N GLU A 117 36.45 28.27 6.05
CA GLU A 117 37.75 28.77 6.55
C GLU A 117 37.71 29.41 7.96
N ARG A 118 36.51 29.82 8.41
CA ARG A 118 36.27 30.44 9.74
C ARG A 118 35.46 29.57 10.71
N PHE A 119 35.35 28.28 10.43
CA PHE A 119 34.57 27.36 11.21
C PHE A 119 34.79 27.49 12.73
N LEU A 120 36.03 27.63 13.17
CA LEU A 120 36.37 27.72 14.59
C LEU A 120 36.06 29.10 15.23
N SER A 121 35.63 30.09 14.42
CA SER A 121 35.45 31.47 14.91
C SER A 121 34.01 31.99 14.86
N HIS A 122 33.06 31.29 14.29
CA HIS A 122 31.65 31.65 14.26
C HIS A 122 30.79 30.63 14.98
N ASN A 123 29.54 31.00 15.32
CA ASN A 123 28.56 30.14 16.01
C ASN A 123 27.48 29.65 15.01
N GLY A 124 27.85 28.74 14.12
CA GLY A 124 26.92 28.11 13.16
C GLY A 124 26.64 28.94 11.89
N ILE A 125 26.80 30.26 11.92
CA ILE A 125 26.58 31.15 10.77
C ILE A 125 27.82 32.06 10.56
N ASP A 126 28.36 32.04 9.36
CA ASP A 126 29.42 32.97 8.98
C ASP A 126 28.86 34.27 8.37
N ALA A 127 28.55 35.24 9.22
CA ALA A 127 28.01 36.53 8.79
C ALA A 127 28.92 37.27 7.82
N LYS A 128 30.26 37.20 8.01
CA LYS A 128 31.23 37.82 7.12
C LYS A 128 31.23 37.15 5.74
N GLY A 129 31.14 35.85 5.69
CA GLY A 129 31.01 35.09 4.44
C GLY A 129 29.71 35.41 3.68
N ILE A 130 28.59 35.55 4.39
CA ILE A 130 27.29 35.93 3.79
C ILE A 130 27.40 37.33 3.16
N ILE A 131 27.94 38.33 3.88
CA ILE A 131 28.10 39.67 3.37
C ILE A 131 29.04 39.68 2.13
N ARG A 132 30.15 38.92 2.18
CA ARG A 132 31.08 38.78 1.04
C ARG A 132 30.38 38.14 -0.17
N ALA A 133 29.67 37.06 0.02
CA ALA A 133 28.94 36.38 -1.07
C ALA A 133 27.84 37.24 -1.67
N ALA A 134 27.11 38.01 -0.85
CA ALA A 134 26.14 39.00 -1.30
C ALA A 134 26.78 40.13 -2.13
N TYR A 135 27.89 40.68 -1.67
CA TYR A 135 28.65 41.72 -2.41
C TYR A 135 29.12 41.20 -3.78
N ILE A 136 29.73 40.01 -3.81
CA ILE A 136 30.18 39.37 -5.07
C ILE A 136 29.00 39.08 -6.01
N GLY A 137 27.88 38.58 -5.46
CA GLY A 137 26.67 38.31 -6.24
C GLY A 137 26.12 39.58 -6.89
N ILE A 138 26.06 40.70 -6.15
CA ILE A 138 25.59 42.00 -6.66
C ILE A 138 26.53 42.54 -7.73
N THR A 139 27.86 42.46 -7.50
CA THR A 139 28.88 42.97 -8.46
C THR A 139 28.98 42.10 -9.72
N ASN A 140 28.59 40.83 -9.68
CA ASN A 140 28.63 39.90 -10.81
C ASN A 140 27.24 39.69 -11.48
N ASN A 141 26.42 40.74 -11.58
CA ASN A 141 25.09 40.67 -12.20
C ASN A 141 24.17 39.58 -11.61
N LEU A 142 24.11 39.50 -10.30
CA LEU A 142 23.33 38.51 -9.50
C LEU A 142 23.77 37.03 -9.70
N ARG A 143 25.00 36.83 -10.21
CA ARG A 143 25.59 35.47 -10.25
C ARG A 143 26.37 35.22 -8.97
N PHE A 144 25.78 34.41 -8.08
CA PHE A 144 26.39 34.00 -6.82
C PHE A 144 27.38 32.86 -7.09
N THR A 145 28.63 33.15 -7.30
CA THR A 145 29.70 32.18 -7.62
C THR A 145 30.39 31.62 -6.38
N GLN A 146 30.18 32.21 -5.19
CA GLN A 146 30.74 31.75 -3.93
C GLN A 146 29.67 31.31 -2.96
N GLY A 147 29.86 30.14 -2.33
CA GLY A 147 29.02 29.64 -1.22
C GLY A 147 29.35 30.37 0.09
N ALA A 148 28.34 30.51 0.95
CA ALA A 148 28.50 31.04 2.31
C ALA A 148 27.87 30.08 3.35
N SER A 149 27.69 28.80 3.00
CA SER A 149 27.20 27.78 3.91
C SER A 149 28.32 27.26 4.78
N THR A 150 28.08 27.19 6.09
CA THR A 150 29.06 26.69 7.06
C THR A 150 29.02 25.15 7.13
N ILE A 151 30.04 24.53 7.71
CA ILE A 151 30.08 23.08 8.02
C ILE A 151 28.87 22.70 8.86
N THR A 152 28.51 23.50 9.87
CA THR A 152 27.33 23.26 10.73
C THR A 152 26.02 23.27 9.92
N GLN A 153 25.86 24.23 8.99
CA GLN A 153 24.68 24.26 8.11
C GLN A 153 24.64 23.06 7.14
N GLN A 154 25.79 22.61 6.66
CA GLN A 154 25.87 21.43 5.78
C GLN A 154 25.56 20.15 6.56
N LEU A 155 26.01 20.02 7.81
CA LEU A 155 25.65 18.90 8.68
C LEU A 155 24.13 18.85 8.89
N ILE A 156 23.49 19.97 9.26
CA ILE A 156 22.03 20.08 9.40
C ILE A 156 21.33 19.70 8.08
N LYS A 157 21.78 20.24 6.96
CA LYS A 157 21.21 19.92 5.64
C LYS A 157 21.22 18.42 5.37
N ASN A 158 22.36 17.76 5.61
CA ASN A 158 22.54 16.34 5.28
C ASN A 158 21.84 15.39 6.26
N SER A 159 21.58 15.84 7.50
CA SER A 159 20.98 15.01 8.56
C SER A 159 19.49 15.22 8.73
N VAL A 160 18.97 16.43 8.41
CA VAL A 160 17.59 16.83 8.73
C VAL A 160 16.72 17.06 7.51
N PHE A 161 17.28 17.50 6.38
CA PHE A 161 16.50 17.89 5.19
C PHE A 161 16.70 16.96 4.00
N SER A 162 15.61 16.63 3.27
CA SER A 162 15.67 15.98 1.96
C SER A 162 15.68 17.05 0.86
N VAL A 163 16.71 17.03 0.02
CA VAL A 163 16.87 17.99 -1.09
C VAL A 163 16.14 17.52 -2.36
N GLU A 164 15.78 16.25 -2.44
CA GLU A 164 15.19 15.63 -3.64
C GLU A 164 13.77 16.11 -3.95
N ASN A 165 13.06 16.61 -2.95
CA ASN A 165 11.66 17.05 -3.08
C ASN A 165 11.51 18.58 -3.24
N GLU A 166 12.59 19.33 -3.50
CA GLU A 166 12.52 20.79 -3.63
C GLU A 166 12.16 21.21 -5.05
N ASN A 167 10.89 21.53 -5.27
CA ASN A 167 10.36 21.90 -6.58
C ASN A 167 10.29 23.41 -6.82
N SER A 168 10.51 24.27 -5.80
CA SER A 168 10.37 25.72 -5.93
C SER A 168 11.49 26.51 -5.27
N LEU A 169 11.66 27.78 -5.71
CA LEU A 169 12.56 28.72 -5.05
C LEU A 169 12.12 29.03 -3.61
N SER A 170 10.82 28.98 -3.34
CA SER A 170 10.26 29.18 -2.00
C SER A 170 10.72 28.10 -1.04
N ASP A 171 10.73 26.83 -1.47
CA ASP A 171 11.12 25.69 -0.64
C ASP A 171 12.61 25.78 -0.28
N ARG A 172 13.44 26.14 -1.27
CA ARG A 172 14.88 26.36 -1.04
C ARG A 172 15.15 27.51 -0.06
N LEU A 173 14.41 28.60 -0.16
CA LEU A 173 14.55 29.73 0.77
C LEU A 173 14.08 29.35 2.17
N LYS A 174 12.94 28.67 2.28
CA LYS A 174 12.42 28.17 3.55
C LYS A 174 13.44 27.29 4.24
N ARG A 175 13.94 26.26 3.53
CA ARG A 175 14.99 25.37 4.08
C ARG A 175 16.23 26.16 4.49
N LYS A 176 16.70 27.11 3.67
CA LYS A 176 17.92 27.85 3.99
C LYS A 176 17.81 28.71 5.26
N ILE A 177 16.62 29.28 5.52
CA ILE A 177 16.33 29.99 6.77
C ILE A 177 16.31 29.02 7.95
N GLN A 178 15.69 27.84 7.76
CA GLN A 178 15.66 26.81 8.79
C GLN A 178 17.04 26.23 9.09
N GLU A 179 17.87 25.95 8.06
CA GLU A 179 19.27 25.52 8.24
C GLU A 179 20.06 26.52 9.12
N GLN A 180 19.94 27.82 8.85
CA GLN A 180 20.63 28.84 9.65
C GLN A 180 20.15 28.86 11.11
N TYR A 181 18.84 28.79 11.32
CA TYR A 181 18.25 28.74 12.66
C TYR A 181 18.72 27.50 13.44
N LEU A 182 18.66 26.34 12.79
CA LEU A 182 19.04 25.07 13.39
C LEU A 182 20.56 24.97 13.65
N ALA A 183 21.38 25.58 12.77
CA ALA A 183 22.81 25.64 12.97
C ALA A 183 23.19 26.44 14.24
N LEU A 184 22.50 27.56 14.50
CA LEU A 184 22.66 28.30 15.76
C LEU A 184 22.27 27.44 16.96
N LYS A 185 21.16 26.68 16.85
CA LYS A 185 20.69 25.82 17.93
C LYS A 185 21.61 24.62 18.19
N LEU A 186 22.19 24.04 17.15
CA LEU A 186 23.15 22.96 17.29
C LEU A 186 24.42 23.41 18.01
N GLU A 187 24.94 24.60 17.70
CA GLU A 187 26.13 25.16 18.36
C GLU A 187 25.90 25.63 19.82
N GLU A 188 24.64 25.66 20.27
CA GLU A 188 24.32 25.85 21.69
C GLU A 188 24.53 24.54 22.54
N VAL A 189 24.48 23.36 21.89
CA VAL A 189 24.46 22.05 22.54
C VAL A 189 25.60 21.12 22.13
N ALA A 190 26.36 21.43 21.07
CA ALA A 190 27.48 20.67 20.55
C ALA A 190 28.72 21.57 20.38
N ASP A 191 29.90 21.09 20.73
CA ASP A 191 31.16 21.80 20.49
C ASP A 191 31.65 21.62 19.04
N LYS A 192 32.67 22.38 18.65
CA LYS A 192 33.24 22.37 17.31
C LYS A 192 33.84 21.02 16.88
N SER A 193 34.42 20.29 17.83
CA SER A 193 34.97 18.97 17.56
C SER A 193 33.86 17.95 17.27
N GLN A 194 32.80 17.95 18.08
CA GLN A 194 31.62 17.10 17.82
C GLN A 194 30.93 17.40 16.50
N ILE A 195 30.76 18.69 16.14
CA ILE A 195 30.16 19.12 14.88
C ILE A 195 31.01 18.65 13.70
N LEU A 196 32.33 18.82 13.77
CA LEU A 196 33.25 18.43 12.70
C LEU A 196 33.33 16.91 12.56
N GLU A 197 33.40 16.18 13.68
CA GLU A 197 33.34 14.71 13.71
C GLU A 197 32.09 14.20 13.00
N ASN A 198 30.91 14.70 13.40
CA ASN A 198 29.65 14.30 12.83
C ASN A 198 29.55 14.64 11.32
N TYR A 199 30.07 15.80 10.91
CA TYR A 199 30.13 16.21 9.52
C TYR A 199 31.02 15.27 8.70
N LEU A 200 32.23 14.97 9.17
CA LEU A 200 33.19 14.11 8.48
C LEU A 200 32.71 12.66 8.38
N ASN A 201 31.90 12.20 9.31
CA ASN A 201 31.23 10.90 9.29
C ASN A 201 29.94 10.86 8.45
N THR A 202 29.39 12.02 8.05
CA THR A 202 28.09 12.11 7.39
C THR A 202 28.17 12.48 5.90
N ILE A 203 29.22 13.20 5.51
CA ILE A 203 29.32 13.77 4.16
C ILE A 203 29.43 12.70 3.07
N ASN A 204 28.72 12.94 1.95
CA ASN A 204 28.80 12.10 0.75
C ASN A 204 30.08 12.43 -0.04
N LEU A 205 30.95 11.43 -0.18
CA LEU A 205 32.23 11.53 -0.84
C LEU A 205 32.32 10.69 -2.15
N GLY A 206 31.16 10.46 -2.79
CA GLY A 206 31.08 9.73 -4.06
C GLY A 206 31.21 8.22 -3.93
N ASN A 207 30.89 7.47 -4.99
CA ASN A 207 30.90 6.00 -5.00
C ASN A 207 30.17 5.37 -3.80
N ASN A 208 29.05 5.96 -3.36
CA ASN A 208 28.28 5.55 -2.18
C ASN A 208 29.06 5.59 -0.85
N ASN A 209 30.21 6.29 -0.78
CA ASN A 209 30.94 6.47 0.46
C ASN A 209 30.34 7.60 1.29
N LEU A 210 29.81 7.29 2.44
CA LEU A 210 29.41 8.24 3.46
C LEU A 210 30.48 8.26 4.56
N GLY A 211 31.04 9.45 4.78
CA GLY A 211 32.11 9.70 5.72
C GLY A 211 33.52 9.36 5.20
N VAL A 212 34.48 9.90 5.93
CA VAL A 212 35.91 9.94 5.51
C VAL A 212 36.58 8.57 5.59
N GLN A 213 36.22 7.72 6.56
CA GLN A 213 36.84 6.39 6.67
C GLN A 213 36.47 5.50 5.48
N SER A 214 35.17 5.50 5.10
CA SER A 214 34.72 4.74 3.92
C SER A 214 35.37 5.25 2.64
N ALA A 215 35.52 6.57 2.51
CA ALA A 215 36.21 7.17 1.37
C ALA A 215 37.71 6.82 1.34
N SER A 216 38.37 6.82 2.51
CA SER A 216 39.79 6.41 2.65
C SER A 216 40.02 4.99 2.18
N LEU A 217 39.20 4.06 2.67
CA LEU A 217 39.27 2.64 2.27
C LEU A 217 38.97 2.44 0.79
N ASN A 218 37.93 3.11 0.28
CA ASN A 218 37.50 2.92 -1.11
C ASN A 218 38.52 3.50 -2.11
N TYR A 219 39.07 4.68 -1.85
CA TYR A 219 39.99 5.34 -2.78
C TYR A 219 41.43 4.91 -2.61
N PHE A 220 41.89 4.68 -1.38
CA PHE A 220 43.29 4.45 -1.09
C PHE A 220 43.61 3.10 -0.42
N ASN A 221 42.56 2.34 -0.04
CA ASN A 221 42.68 1.10 0.72
C ASN A 221 43.53 1.26 2.02
N LYS A 222 43.30 2.41 2.72
CA LYS A 222 44.01 2.77 3.95
C LYS A 222 43.00 3.15 5.03
N ASP A 223 43.38 2.94 6.29
CA ASP A 223 42.72 3.59 7.40
C ASP A 223 42.83 5.12 7.29
N VAL A 224 41.83 5.85 7.76
CA VAL A 224 41.81 7.31 7.63
C VAL A 224 43.01 7.96 8.35
N SER A 225 43.47 7.36 9.45
CA SER A 225 44.62 7.83 10.24
C SER A 225 45.95 7.72 9.47
N GLU A 226 46.00 6.91 8.40
CA GLU A 226 47.23 6.67 7.59
C GLU A 226 47.29 7.57 6.35
N LEU A 227 46.29 8.45 6.13
CA LEU A 227 46.26 9.30 4.95
C LEU A 227 47.36 10.36 4.96
N THR A 228 48.08 10.47 3.83
CA THR A 228 49.01 11.59 3.59
C THR A 228 48.28 12.91 3.36
N LEU A 229 48.97 14.04 3.45
CA LEU A 229 48.40 15.38 3.18
C LEU A 229 47.75 15.43 1.77
N SER A 230 48.44 14.87 0.78
CA SER A 230 47.96 14.81 -0.60
C SER A 230 46.68 14.03 -0.72
N GLU A 231 46.55 12.85 -0.08
CA GLU A 231 45.36 12.01 -0.05
C GLU A 231 44.19 12.69 0.68
N CYS A 232 44.48 13.36 1.82
CA CYS A 232 43.52 14.21 2.52
C CYS A 232 42.91 15.29 1.62
N ALA A 233 43.76 15.96 0.84
CA ALA A 233 43.31 17.02 -0.10
C ALA A 233 42.49 16.43 -1.25
N VAL A 234 42.76 15.23 -1.75
CA VAL A 234 41.92 14.51 -2.74
C VAL A 234 40.53 14.23 -2.19
N ILE A 235 40.43 13.71 -0.98
CA ILE A 235 39.12 13.40 -0.34
C ILE A 235 38.33 14.70 -0.09
N ALA A 236 38.95 15.75 0.44
CA ALA A 236 38.31 17.03 0.68
C ALA A 236 37.86 17.73 -0.63
N ALA A 237 38.52 17.48 -1.74
CA ALA A 237 38.14 18.00 -3.04
C ALA A 237 36.81 17.45 -3.60
N ILE A 238 36.33 16.33 -3.08
CA ILE A 238 35.09 15.70 -3.59
C ILE A 238 33.81 16.46 -3.19
N THR A 239 33.83 17.16 -2.07
CA THR A 239 32.66 17.67 -1.31
C THR A 239 31.61 18.44 -2.11
N GLN A 240 31.98 19.41 -2.94
CA GLN A 240 31.04 20.30 -3.60
C GLN A 240 30.12 19.61 -4.62
N ASN A 241 30.66 18.61 -5.33
CA ASN A 241 29.93 17.83 -6.32
C ASN A 241 30.57 16.44 -6.46
N PRO A 242 30.11 15.44 -5.66
CA PRO A 242 30.72 14.13 -5.60
C PRO A 242 30.78 13.39 -6.93
N SER A 243 29.86 13.68 -7.85
CA SER A 243 29.88 13.07 -9.20
C SER A 243 30.92 13.70 -10.10
N LYS A 244 31.04 15.05 -10.08
CA LYS A 244 31.97 15.80 -10.93
C LYS A 244 33.42 15.66 -10.48
N TYR A 245 33.65 15.68 -9.16
CA TYR A 245 34.98 15.60 -8.56
C TYR A 245 35.35 14.19 -8.06
N ASN A 246 34.74 13.16 -8.63
CA ASN A 246 35.09 11.78 -8.34
C ASN A 246 36.53 11.47 -8.81
N PRO A 247 37.45 11.08 -7.93
CA PRO A 247 38.86 10.93 -8.29
C PRO A 247 39.15 9.72 -9.21
N ILE A 248 38.23 8.72 -9.25
CA ILE A 248 38.34 7.58 -10.15
C ILE A 248 37.84 7.92 -11.55
N ARG A 249 36.70 8.64 -11.64
CA ARG A 249 36.03 8.91 -12.93
C ARG A 249 36.51 10.18 -13.60
N HIS A 250 36.95 11.15 -12.81
CA HIS A 250 37.28 12.53 -13.24
C HIS A 250 38.49 13.03 -12.45
N ALA A 251 39.62 12.32 -12.57
CA ALA A 251 40.86 12.64 -11.87
C ALA A 251 41.34 14.07 -12.12
N GLU A 252 41.22 14.60 -13.37
CA GLU A 252 41.60 15.93 -13.75
C GLU A 252 40.80 17.03 -13.01
N TYR A 253 39.50 16.91 -12.90
CA TYR A 253 38.68 17.85 -12.15
C TYR A 253 38.94 17.79 -10.65
N ASN A 254 39.18 16.60 -10.13
CA ASN A 254 39.57 16.44 -8.71
C ASN A 254 40.95 17.08 -8.47
N ALA A 255 41.92 16.93 -9.38
CA ALA A 255 43.27 17.52 -9.25
C ALA A 255 43.22 19.05 -9.21
N GLU A 256 42.43 19.69 -10.09
CA GLU A 256 42.22 21.13 -10.04
C GLU A 256 41.68 21.60 -8.68
N ARG A 257 40.69 20.87 -8.16
CA ARG A 257 40.09 21.22 -6.86
C ARG A 257 40.98 20.85 -5.69
N ARG A 258 41.75 19.75 -5.75
CA ARG A 258 42.79 19.40 -4.78
C ARG A 258 43.78 20.54 -4.62
N LYS A 259 44.25 21.10 -5.74
CA LYS A 259 45.15 22.26 -5.71
C LYS A 259 44.50 23.41 -4.92
N LEU A 260 43.23 23.73 -5.16
CA LEU A 260 42.54 24.78 -4.44
C LEU A 260 42.42 24.47 -2.92
N VAL A 261 42.26 23.21 -2.53
CA VAL A 261 42.31 22.79 -1.10
C VAL A 261 43.66 23.15 -0.51
N LEU A 262 44.77 22.72 -1.16
CA LEU A 262 46.15 22.99 -0.72
C LEU A 262 46.45 24.48 -0.67
N ASP A 263 46.04 25.26 -1.69
CA ASP A 263 46.18 26.71 -1.74
C ASP A 263 45.51 27.39 -0.51
N ASN A 264 44.29 26.94 -0.17
CA ASN A 264 43.58 27.48 0.97
C ASN A 264 44.21 27.06 2.32
N MET A 265 44.69 25.82 2.42
CA MET A 265 45.41 25.36 3.63
C MET A 265 46.68 26.21 3.84
N LEU A 266 47.46 26.45 2.80
CA LEU A 266 48.66 27.30 2.87
C LEU A 266 48.33 28.75 3.23
N LYS A 267 47.33 29.35 2.56
CA LYS A 267 46.82 30.70 2.84
C LYS A 267 46.41 30.89 4.30
N ASN A 268 45.83 29.85 4.91
CA ASN A 268 45.34 29.93 6.28
C ASN A 268 46.37 29.42 7.31
N ASN A 269 47.65 29.26 6.89
CA ASN A 269 48.77 28.79 7.71
C ASN A 269 48.52 27.42 8.39
N MET A 270 47.72 26.54 7.75
CA MET A 270 47.47 25.19 8.22
C MET A 270 48.57 24.19 7.78
N ILE A 271 49.31 24.55 6.74
CA ILE A 271 50.49 23.80 6.25
C ILE A 271 51.62 24.80 5.91
N SER A 272 52.87 24.30 5.94
CA SER A 272 54.03 25.08 5.49
C SER A 272 54.19 25.04 3.97
N GLN A 273 54.99 25.95 3.42
CA GLN A 273 55.32 25.97 1.98
C GLN A 273 55.96 24.62 1.55
N ALA A 274 56.84 24.05 2.34
CA ALA A 274 57.46 22.76 2.02
C ALA A 274 56.45 21.63 1.93
N GLN A 275 55.51 21.53 2.86
CA GLN A 275 54.41 20.52 2.82
C GLN A 275 53.49 20.74 1.61
N TYR A 276 53.21 22.00 1.26
CA TYR A 276 52.42 22.32 0.07
C TYR A 276 53.11 21.86 -1.20
N ASP A 277 54.42 22.18 -1.38
CA ASP A 277 55.21 21.79 -2.54
C ASP A 277 55.34 20.26 -2.68
N GLU A 278 55.55 19.57 -1.57
CA GLU A 278 55.57 18.10 -1.50
C GLU A 278 54.23 17.51 -1.94
N ALA A 279 53.13 17.97 -1.28
CA ALA A 279 51.78 17.44 -1.59
C ALA A 279 51.36 17.76 -3.03
N LEU A 280 51.74 18.91 -3.58
CA LEU A 280 51.36 19.29 -4.94
C LEU A 280 52.03 18.42 -5.99
N ASN A 281 53.32 18.06 -5.76
CA ASN A 281 54.13 17.24 -6.67
C ASN A 281 53.94 15.71 -6.50
N ASP A 282 53.12 15.29 -5.52
CA ASP A 282 52.82 13.87 -5.29
C ASP A 282 51.88 13.29 -6.35
N ASP A 283 52.29 12.15 -6.94
CA ASP A 283 51.49 11.38 -7.91
C ASP A 283 50.41 10.54 -7.18
N VAL A 284 49.48 11.23 -6.49
CA VAL A 284 48.46 10.61 -5.65
C VAL A 284 47.46 9.77 -6.46
N TYR A 285 47.18 10.18 -7.72
CA TYR A 285 46.16 9.53 -8.54
C TYR A 285 46.58 8.12 -9.03
N SER A 286 47.86 7.83 -9.11
CA SER A 286 48.37 6.49 -9.44
C SER A 286 48.08 5.47 -8.33
N ARG A 287 47.86 5.93 -7.09
CA ARG A 287 47.55 5.09 -5.93
C ARG A 287 46.05 4.84 -5.71
N ILE A 288 45.22 5.48 -6.50
CA ILE A 288 43.74 5.32 -6.34
C ILE A 288 43.36 3.90 -6.74
N ALA A 289 42.92 3.13 -5.77
CA ALA A 289 42.54 1.75 -5.95
C ALA A 289 41.26 1.66 -6.78
N ASN A 290 41.30 0.85 -7.84
CA ASN A 290 40.13 0.53 -8.64
C ASN A 290 39.34 -0.60 -7.94
N ASN A 291 39.05 -0.40 -6.66
CA ASN A 291 38.27 -1.33 -5.85
C ASN A 291 36.81 -1.25 -6.22
N ASN A 292 36.44 -1.89 -7.33
CA ASN A 292 35.05 -2.29 -7.60
C ASN A 292 34.65 -3.41 -6.63
N THR A 293 34.79 -3.20 -5.34
CA THR A 293 34.14 -4.02 -4.34
C THR A 293 32.73 -3.49 -4.12
N SER A 294 31.91 -3.59 -5.16
CA SER A 294 30.45 -3.74 -4.99
C SER A 294 30.14 -5.15 -4.48
N ASN A 295 30.79 -5.56 -3.40
CA ASN A 295 30.45 -6.74 -2.62
C ASN A 295 29.78 -6.34 -1.32
N SER A 296 28.74 -5.54 -1.40
CA SER A 296 27.62 -5.68 -0.49
C SER A 296 26.55 -6.43 -1.28
N SER A 297 26.56 -7.76 -1.20
CA SER A 297 25.33 -8.52 -1.33
C SER A 297 24.40 -8.05 -0.19
N SER A 298 23.79 -6.88 -0.32
CA SER A 298 22.62 -6.56 0.48
C SER A 298 21.56 -7.56 0.02
N THR A 299 21.33 -8.61 0.78
CA THR A 299 20.14 -9.44 0.64
C THR A 299 18.95 -8.50 0.65
N ALA A 300 18.05 -8.61 -0.33
CA ALA A 300 16.83 -7.81 -0.36
C ALA A 300 16.03 -8.12 0.89
N TYR A 301 15.56 -7.11 1.61
CA TYR A 301 14.65 -7.29 2.75
C TYR A 301 13.39 -8.04 2.31
N SER A 302 12.74 -8.73 3.25
CA SER A 302 11.44 -9.37 3.01
C SER A 302 10.38 -8.34 2.61
N TYR A 303 9.26 -8.79 2.04
CA TYR A 303 8.11 -7.91 1.80
C TYR A 303 7.51 -7.39 3.11
N TYR A 304 7.61 -8.20 4.16
CA TYR A 304 7.19 -7.81 5.50
C TYR A 304 8.04 -6.65 6.03
N THR A 305 9.36 -6.80 5.99
CA THR A 305 10.30 -5.77 6.47
C THR A 305 10.19 -4.48 5.67
N ASP A 306 9.99 -4.54 4.35
CA ASP A 306 9.74 -3.32 3.55
C ASP A 306 8.47 -2.58 4.03
N ALA A 307 7.37 -3.31 4.29
CA ALA A 307 6.13 -2.73 4.81
C ALA A 307 6.30 -2.18 6.25
N LEU A 308 7.03 -2.91 7.09
CA LEU A 308 7.38 -2.50 8.45
C LEU A 308 8.14 -1.18 8.47
N ILE A 309 9.17 -1.04 7.63
CA ILE A 309 9.95 0.19 7.49
C ILE A 309 9.04 1.36 7.06
N GLN A 310 8.14 1.14 6.09
CA GLN A 310 7.22 2.18 5.66
C GLN A 310 6.29 2.63 6.79
N GLN A 311 5.72 1.71 7.55
CA GLN A 311 4.88 2.06 8.71
C GLN A 311 5.66 2.83 9.77
N ILE A 312 6.86 2.36 10.15
CA ILE A 312 7.70 3.04 11.14
C ILE A 312 8.05 4.47 10.68
N MET A 313 8.42 4.65 9.42
CA MET A 313 8.72 5.96 8.84
C MET A 313 7.50 6.89 8.94
N GLU A 314 6.31 6.42 8.60
CA GLU A 314 5.07 7.19 8.68
C GLU A 314 4.71 7.54 10.13
N ASP A 315 4.82 6.58 11.05
CA ASP A 315 4.54 6.81 12.47
C ASP A 315 5.52 7.81 13.10
N LEU A 316 6.81 7.77 12.76
CA LEU A 316 7.79 8.77 13.19
C LEU A 316 7.45 10.17 12.67
N MET A 317 7.04 10.29 11.40
CA MET A 317 6.66 11.57 10.80
C MET A 317 5.37 12.13 11.41
N THR A 318 4.36 11.29 11.64
CA THR A 318 3.03 11.72 12.09
C THR A 318 2.97 11.96 13.60
N THR A 319 3.57 11.07 14.42
CA THR A 319 3.47 11.14 15.90
C THR A 319 4.59 11.94 16.53
N LYS A 320 5.81 11.91 15.96
CA LYS A 320 6.98 12.63 16.49
C LYS A 320 7.27 13.92 15.73
N GLY A 321 6.64 14.14 14.57
CA GLY A 321 6.87 15.33 13.73
C GLY A 321 8.24 15.33 13.04
N TYR A 322 8.84 14.15 12.83
CA TYR A 322 10.12 14.02 12.14
C TYR A 322 9.99 14.33 10.66
N THR A 323 11.06 14.85 10.08
CA THR A 323 11.19 14.90 8.61
C THR A 323 11.47 13.48 8.09
N TYR A 324 11.20 13.24 6.81
CA TYR A 324 11.54 11.97 6.15
C TYR A 324 13.00 11.57 6.39
N THR A 325 13.93 12.54 6.27
CA THR A 325 15.38 12.31 6.46
C THR A 325 15.72 11.93 7.90
N GLN A 326 15.10 12.56 8.89
CA GLN A 326 15.27 12.20 10.30
C GLN A 326 14.75 10.79 10.57
N ALA A 327 13.53 10.47 10.10
CA ALA A 327 12.95 9.14 10.23
C ALA A 327 13.82 8.08 9.54
N TYR A 328 14.27 8.34 8.31
CA TYR A 328 15.16 7.45 7.55
C TYR A 328 16.49 7.21 8.30
N ASN A 329 17.14 8.27 8.76
CA ASN A 329 18.40 8.13 9.50
C ASN A 329 18.20 7.37 10.81
N LEU A 330 17.10 7.61 11.52
CA LEU A 330 16.81 6.88 12.75
C LEU A 330 16.59 5.38 12.48
N VAL A 331 15.76 5.05 11.48
CA VAL A 331 15.44 3.64 11.14
C VAL A 331 16.67 2.88 10.68
N TYR A 332 17.49 3.44 9.80
CA TYR A 332 18.61 2.71 9.21
C TYR A 332 19.94 2.88 9.95
N ARG A 333 20.04 3.87 10.85
CA ARG A 333 21.32 4.30 11.48
C ARG A 333 21.19 4.63 12.95
N GLY A 334 19.99 4.59 13.50
CA GLY A 334 19.74 4.96 14.90
C GLY A 334 20.04 3.84 15.92
N GLY A 335 20.40 2.64 15.46
CA GLY A 335 20.66 1.51 16.34
C GLY A 335 19.40 1.04 17.06
N LEU A 336 18.26 1.00 16.35
CA LEU A 336 16.99 0.62 16.96
C LEU A 336 16.88 -0.88 17.20
N SER A 337 16.15 -1.24 18.25
CA SER A 337 15.59 -2.58 18.45
C SER A 337 14.10 -2.53 18.08
N ILE A 338 13.74 -3.13 16.93
CA ILE A 338 12.39 -3.12 16.39
C ILE A 338 11.73 -4.48 16.67
N TYR A 339 10.73 -4.50 17.53
CA TYR A 339 9.94 -5.70 17.85
C TYR A 339 8.74 -5.77 16.89
N SER A 340 8.91 -6.52 15.81
CA SER A 340 7.89 -6.71 14.80
C SER A 340 6.80 -7.70 15.26
N CYS A 341 5.66 -7.68 14.57
CA CYS A 341 4.60 -8.66 14.78
C CYS A 341 4.78 -9.91 13.90
N GLU A 342 5.81 -9.95 13.04
CA GLU A 342 6.08 -11.05 12.11
C GLU A 342 6.20 -12.40 12.84
N ASP A 343 5.54 -13.42 12.33
CA ASP A 343 5.83 -14.82 12.63
C ASP A 343 6.76 -15.35 11.54
N SER A 344 8.08 -15.32 11.80
CA SER A 344 9.09 -15.63 10.82
C SER A 344 9.07 -17.08 10.33
N GLU A 345 8.56 -18.02 11.14
CA GLU A 345 8.38 -19.42 10.73
C GLU A 345 7.20 -19.57 9.78
N LEU A 346 6.07 -18.93 10.11
CA LEU A 346 4.87 -18.93 9.26
C LEU A 346 5.12 -18.17 7.95
N GLN A 347 5.88 -17.06 8.00
CA GLN A 347 6.32 -16.30 6.81
C GLN A 347 7.11 -17.20 5.85
N LYS A 348 8.14 -17.89 6.33
CA LYS A 348 8.95 -18.82 5.54
C LYS A 348 8.13 -20.00 4.99
N TYR A 349 7.23 -20.53 5.79
CA TYR A 349 6.32 -21.60 5.36
C TYR A 349 5.43 -21.15 4.19
N ALA A 350 4.80 -19.99 4.32
CA ALA A 350 3.93 -19.44 3.29
C ALA A 350 4.71 -19.08 2.00
N GLU A 351 5.92 -18.52 2.13
CA GLU A 351 6.83 -18.26 1.00
C GLU A 351 7.21 -19.55 0.26
N ALA A 352 7.51 -20.61 1.00
CA ALA A 352 7.88 -21.89 0.42
C ALA A 352 6.72 -22.49 -0.41
N ILE A 353 5.47 -22.39 0.08
CA ILE A 353 4.29 -22.90 -0.62
C ILE A 353 3.97 -22.05 -1.86
N ILE A 354 4.02 -20.74 -1.76
CA ILE A 354 3.75 -19.83 -2.89
C ILE A 354 4.79 -20.03 -4.00
N ASN A 355 6.05 -20.28 -3.65
CA ASN A 355 7.13 -20.46 -4.60
C ASN A 355 7.29 -21.92 -5.08
N ASN A 356 6.51 -22.86 -4.55
CA ASN A 356 6.55 -24.24 -5.01
C ASN A 356 5.84 -24.38 -6.38
N PRO A 357 6.55 -24.80 -7.45
CA PRO A 357 5.93 -24.99 -8.76
C PRO A 357 4.73 -25.94 -8.76
N ASN A 358 4.69 -26.93 -7.87
CA ASN A 358 3.56 -27.86 -7.76
C ASN A 358 2.27 -27.17 -7.33
N SER A 359 2.33 -26.07 -6.58
CA SER A 359 1.18 -25.26 -6.23
C SER A 359 0.52 -24.62 -7.47
N TRP A 360 1.21 -24.60 -8.61
CA TRP A 360 0.83 -24.01 -9.88
C TRP A 360 0.74 -25.04 -11.01
N ASN A 361 0.44 -26.29 -10.72
CA ASN A 361 0.44 -27.42 -11.65
C ASN A 361 1.77 -27.62 -12.42
N GLY A 362 2.88 -27.13 -11.87
CA GLY A 362 4.19 -27.19 -12.51
C GLY A 362 4.38 -26.22 -13.69
N TYR A 363 3.43 -25.30 -13.92
CA TYR A 363 3.54 -24.28 -14.97
C TYR A 363 4.16 -22.98 -14.45
N GLU A 364 5.10 -22.48 -15.22
CA GLU A 364 5.71 -21.18 -15.00
C GLU A 364 5.80 -20.42 -16.32
N GLU A 365 5.71 -19.11 -16.24
CA GLU A 365 6.00 -18.21 -17.34
C GLU A 365 6.76 -17.01 -16.80
N TYR A 366 7.51 -16.33 -17.65
CA TYR A 366 8.42 -15.27 -17.25
C TYR A 366 8.15 -14.01 -18.06
N THR A 367 7.80 -12.92 -17.38
CA THR A 367 7.72 -11.61 -18.02
C THR A 367 9.08 -10.94 -17.97
N VAL A 368 9.63 -10.58 -19.12
CA VAL A 368 10.94 -9.92 -19.21
C VAL A 368 10.80 -8.41 -19.10
N THR A 369 11.69 -7.82 -18.31
CA THR A 369 11.95 -6.38 -18.28
C THR A 369 13.38 -6.15 -18.70
N CYS A 370 13.64 -5.27 -19.67
CA CYS A 370 14.97 -4.98 -20.13
C CYS A 370 15.19 -3.49 -20.27
N ARG A 371 16.40 -3.02 -20.00
CA ARG A 371 16.84 -1.64 -20.27
C ARG A 371 18.30 -1.67 -20.69
N PHE A 372 18.65 -0.84 -21.67
CA PHE A 372 20.02 -0.56 -22.07
C PHE A 372 20.11 0.78 -22.79
N ARG A 373 21.30 1.35 -22.86
CA ARG A 373 21.58 2.59 -23.60
C ARG A 373 22.57 2.30 -24.70
N VAL A 374 22.35 2.93 -25.86
CA VAL A 374 23.25 2.84 -27.01
C VAL A 374 23.73 4.25 -27.35
N LYS A 375 25.05 4.42 -27.50
CA LYS A 375 25.67 5.63 -28.02
C LYS A 375 25.88 5.46 -29.51
N ASP A 376 25.25 6.29 -30.34
CA ASP A 376 25.37 6.25 -31.79
C ASP A 376 26.71 6.84 -32.29
N GLU A 377 26.96 6.77 -33.61
CA GLU A 377 28.15 7.30 -34.27
C GLU A 377 28.31 8.82 -34.05
N ASP A 378 27.20 9.58 -33.89
CA ASP A 378 27.21 11.03 -33.66
C ASP A 378 27.41 11.40 -32.18
N GLY A 379 27.50 10.37 -31.29
CA GLY A 379 27.71 10.56 -29.85
C GLY A 379 26.41 10.74 -29.04
N ASN A 380 25.21 10.67 -29.67
CA ASN A 380 23.96 10.76 -28.98
C ASN A 380 23.65 9.45 -28.24
N VAL A 381 23.01 9.54 -27.06
CA VAL A 381 22.67 8.37 -26.25
C VAL A 381 21.18 8.11 -26.29
N GLY A 382 20.77 6.99 -26.90
CA GLY A 382 19.40 6.48 -26.89
C GLY A 382 19.13 5.55 -25.70
N ASN A 383 17.90 5.60 -25.14
CA ASN A 383 17.45 4.70 -24.07
C ASN A 383 16.44 3.69 -24.65
N TYR A 384 16.66 2.43 -24.37
CA TYR A 384 15.84 1.31 -24.85
C TYR A 384 15.34 0.50 -23.65
N THR A 385 14.03 0.19 -23.67
CA THR A 385 13.34 -0.44 -22.53
C THR A 385 12.42 -1.55 -23.03
N GLU A 386 11.80 -2.30 -22.10
CA GLU A 386 10.79 -3.30 -22.41
C GLU A 386 9.65 -2.78 -23.30
N SER A 387 9.25 -1.52 -23.14
CA SER A 387 8.20 -0.92 -23.98
C SER A 387 8.62 -0.76 -25.44
N THR A 388 9.88 -0.47 -25.69
CA THR A 388 10.46 -0.39 -27.06
C THR A 388 10.71 -1.78 -27.63
N LEU A 389 11.13 -2.75 -26.79
CA LEU A 389 11.21 -4.17 -27.15
C LEU A 389 9.83 -4.70 -27.60
N LEU A 390 8.78 -4.45 -26.82
CA LEU A 390 7.42 -4.89 -27.18
C LEU A 390 6.98 -4.36 -28.53
N LYS A 391 7.20 -3.06 -28.80
CA LYS A 391 6.87 -2.46 -30.11
C LYS A 391 7.64 -3.12 -31.26
N TYR A 392 8.91 -3.41 -31.08
CA TYR A 392 9.72 -4.12 -32.07
C TYR A 392 9.16 -5.52 -32.32
N LEU A 393 8.90 -6.30 -31.27
CA LEU A 393 8.36 -7.65 -31.39
C LEU A 393 6.99 -7.63 -32.09
N GLN A 394 6.09 -6.72 -31.72
CA GLN A 394 4.77 -6.57 -32.35
C GLN A 394 4.87 -6.19 -33.82
N SER A 395 5.84 -5.36 -34.18
CA SER A 395 6.05 -4.99 -35.59
C SER A 395 6.57 -6.16 -36.45
N LYS A 396 7.34 -7.06 -35.85
CA LYS A 396 7.99 -8.18 -36.55
C LYS A 396 7.16 -9.47 -36.53
N TYR A 397 6.53 -9.78 -35.38
CA TYR A 397 5.85 -11.05 -35.15
C TYR A 397 4.32 -10.94 -35.03
N GLY A 398 3.78 -9.72 -35.12
CA GLY A 398 2.34 -9.43 -35.02
C GLY A 398 1.90 -8.97 -33.64
N SER A 399 0.73 -8.34 -33.58
CA SER A 399 0.18 -7.67 -32.38
C SER A 399 -0.07 -8.58 -31.18
N ASN A 400 -0.11 -9.91 -31.38
CA ASN A 400 -0.43 -10.86 -30.33
C ASN A 400 0.78 -11.26 -29.46
N ILE A 401 2.01 -10.92 -29.88
CA ILE A 401 3.19 -11.20 -29.06
C ILE A 401 3.22 -10.33 -27.82
N SER A 402 3.60 -10.92 -26.71
CA SER A 402 3.76 -10.24 -25.41
C SER A 402 5.20 -10.40 -24.91
N LEU A 403 5.53 -9.74 -23.82
CA LEU A 403 6.82 -9.90 -23.12
C LEU A 403 6.84 -11.08 -22.14
N THR A 404 5.89 -12.00 -22.24
CA THR A 404 5.79 -13.17 -21.37
C THR A 404 6.09 -14.43 -22.17
N PHE A 405 7.03 -15.22 -21.68
CA PHE A 405 7.61 -16.41 -22.33
C PHE A 405 7.57 -17.62 -21.41
N GLN A 406 7.67 -18.83 -21.97
CA GLN A 406 7.66 -20.07 -21.18
C GLN A 406 8.97 -20.28 -20.41
N THR A 407 10.09 -19.78 -20.92
CA THR A 407 11.40 -19.88 -20.28
C THR A 407 12.17 -18.57 -20.38
N THR A 408 13.14 -18.39 -19.51
CA THR A 408 14.06 -17.24 -19.53
C THR A 408 14.95 -17.25 -20.77
N GLU A 409 15.35 -18.46 -21.25
CA GLU A 409 16.16 -18.62 -22.46
C GLU A 409 15.40 -18.19 -23.73
N GLU A 410 14.09 -18.43 -23.78
CA GLU A 410 13.25 -17.93 -24.85
C GLU A 410 13.18 -16.40 -24.84
N ALA A 411 12.99 -15.79 -23.66
CA ALA A 411 12.99 -14.35 -23.50
C ALA A 411 14.33 -13.72 -23.92
N ASP A 412 15.45 -14.33 -23.53
CA ASP A 412 16.81 -13.86 -23.86
C ASP A 412 17.04 -13.79 -25.37
N LYS A 413 16.55 -14.77 -26.13
CA LYS A 413 16.66 -14.74 -27.61
C LYS A 413 16.04 -13.48 -28.19
N TYR A 414 14.85 -13.10 -27.72
CA TYR A 414 14.16 -11.91 -28.21
C TYR A 414 14.82 -10.60 -27.71
N VAL A 415 15.34 -10.57 -26.50
CA VAL A 415 16.10 -9.42 -25.99
C VAL A 415 17.40 -9.25 -26.78
N GLN A 416 18.13 -10.34 -27.07
CA GLN A 416 19.35 -10.29 -27.84
C GLN A 416 19.10 -9.87 -29.28
N GLU A 417 18.08 -10.44 -29.93
CA GLU A 417 17.66 -10.07 -31.29
C GLU A 417 17.34 -8.57 -31.37
N TYR A 418 16.63 -8.04 -30.36
CA TYR A 418 16.30 -6.62 -30.29
C TYR A 418 17.55 -5.75 -30.12
N LYS A 419 18.51 -6.16 -29.29
CA LYS A 419 19.79 -5.45 -29.12
C LYS A 419 20.54 -5.38 -30.45
N GLU A 420 20.65 -6.51 -31.17
CA GLU A 420 21.29 -6.58 -32.47
C GLU A 420 20.61 -5.68 -33.50
N TYR A 421 19.26 -5.66 -33.50
CA TYR A 421 18.49 -4.76 -34.37
C TYR A 421 18.83 -3.28 -34.08
N ILE A 422 18.84 -2.87 -32.80
CA ILE A 422 19.13 -1.47 -32.44
C ILE A 422 20.58 -1.11 -32.81
N LEU A 423 21.56 -1.95 -32.51
CA LEU A 423 22.94 -1.73 -32.88
C LEU A 423 23.13 -1.61 -34.41
N GLY A 424 22.41 -2.45 -35.17
CA GLY A 424 22.41 -2.33 -36.64
C GLY A 424 21.77 -1.05 -37.17
N GLN A 425 20.74 -0.52 -36.49
CA GLN A 425 20.08 0.73 -36.89
C GLN A 425 20.87 1.99 -36.50
N THR A 426 21.58 1.96 -35.37
CA THR A 426 22.30 3.12 -34.83
C THR A 426 23.78 3.12 -35.17
N HIS A 427 24.31 2.00 -35.71
CA HIS A 427 25.75 1.74 -35.88
C HIS A 427 26.57 2.07 -34.63
N GLY A 428 25.91 1.99 -33.45
CA GLY A 428 26.43 2.42 -32.17
C GLY A 428 26.99 1.30 -31.31
N GLU A 429 27.35 1.65 -30.09
CA GLU A 429 27.84 0.73 -29.07
C GLU A 429 26.99 0.83 -27.79
N ILE A 430 26.84 -0.31 -27.09
CA ILE A 430 26.13 -0.33 -25.80
C ILE A 430 26.98 0.41 -24.76
N VAL A 431 26.38 1.37 -24.05
CA VAL A 431 27.05 2.09 -22.96
C VAL A 431 27.35 1.12 -21.82
N LYS A 432 28.62 0.94 -21.51
CA LYS A 432 29.09 -0.01 -20.47
C LYS A 432 28.34 0.19 -19.14
N GLY A 433 27.80 -0.90 -18.59
CA GLY A 433 27.07 -0.90 -17.31
C GLY A 433 25.65 -0.30 -17.38
N SER A 434 25.11 -0.08 -18.58
CA SER A 434 23.74 0.39 -18.77
C SER A 434 22.72 -0.72 -18.98
N GLU A 435 23.17 -1.95 -19.14
CA GLU A 435 22.32 -3.12 -19.42
C GLU A 435 21.75 -3.69 -18.13
N SER A 436 20.48 -4.02 -18.17
CA SER A 436 19.80 -4.80 -17.14
C SER A 436 18.67 -5.61 -17.80
N THR A 437 18.64 -6.90 -17.54
CA THR A 437 17.53 -7.78 -17.93
C THR A 437 17.08 -8.54 -16.68
N THR A 438 15.78 -8.49 -16.39
CA THR A 438 15.18 -9.16 -15.24
C THR A 438 13.94 -9.94 -15.67
N TYR A 439 13.61 -10.99 -14.94
CA TYR A 439 12.49 -11.88 -15.21
C TYR A 439 11.60 -11.91 -13.99
N THR A 440 10.30 -11.67 -14.22
CA THR A 440 9.28 -11.82 -13.17
C THR A 440 8.48 -13.08 -13.48
N VAL A 441 8.53 -14.05 -12.57
CA VAL A 441 7.72 -15.27 -12.71
C VAL A 441 6.22 -14.92 -12.66
N GLY A 442 5.42 -15.53 -13.50
CA GLY A 442 3.97 -15.35 -13.56
C GLY A 442 3.23 -16.69 -13.46
N PRO A 443 1.96 -16.66 -13.05
CA PRO A 443 1.21 -15.56 -12.43
C PRO A 443 1.77 -15.12 -11.07
N GLN A 444 1.37 -13.94 -10.60
CA GLN A 444 1.77 -13.38 -9.31
C GLN A 444 0.76 -13.71 -8.20
N ALA A 445 1.20 -13.57 -6.96
CA ALA A 445 0.37 -13.74 -5.77
C ALA A 445 0.71 -12.70 -4.69
N SER A 446 -0.25 -12.43 -3.82
CA SER A 446 -0.01 -11.79 -2.52
C SER A 446 -0.77 -12.52 -1.41
N LEU A 447 -0.21 -12.54 -0.20
CA LEU A 447 -0.82 -13.19 0.95
C LEU A 447 -0.60 -12.35 2.21
N VAL A 448 -1.64 -12.28 3.05
CA VAL A 448 -1.63 -11.57 4.34
C VAL A 448 -2.23 -12.48 5.40
N VAL A 449 -1.60 -12.54 6.58
CA VAL A 449 -2.14 -13.19 7.78
C VAL A 449 -2.20 -12.17 8.91
N ILE A 450 -3.38 -12.02 9.53
CA ILE A 450 -3.62 -11.09 10.64
C ILE A 450 -4.15 -11.90 11.84
N GLU A 451 -3.60 -11.68 13.02
CA GLU A 451 -4.14 -12.19 14.27
C GLU A 451 -5.35 -11.34 14.69
N ASN A 452 -6.51 -11.97 14.87
CA ASN A 452 -7.78 -11.26 14.96
C ASN A 452 -7.87 -10.29 16.16
N ASN A 453 -7.56 -10.76 17.36
CA ASN A 453 -7.77 -10.02 18.63
C ASN A 453 -6.72 -8.93 18.90
N THR A 454 -5.59 -8.94 18.22
CA THR A 454 -4.49 -7.97 18.42
C THR A 454 -4.31 -7.01 17.25
N GLY A 455 -4.79 -7.39 16.05
CA GLY A 455 -4.50 -6.70 14.80
C GLY A 455 -3.05 -6.88 14.32
N GLU A 456 -2.29 -7.77 14.94
CA GLU A 456 -0.91 -8.04 14.57
C GLU A 456 -0.84 -8.76 13.24
N VAL A 457 -0.13 -8.16 12.29
CA VAL A 457 0.12 -8.76 10.98
C VAL A 457 1.27 -9.74 11.12
N LYS A 458 0.98 -11.04 10.90
CA LYS A 458 1.96 -12.12 11.10
C LYS A 458 2.74 -12.47 9.84
N VAL A 459 2.12 -12.29 8.65
CA VAL A 459 2.72 -12.61 7.35
C VAL A 459 2.34 -11.55 6.32
N ILE A 460 3.32 -11.15 5.51
CA ILE A 460 3.10 -10.38 4.28
C ILE A 460 3.95 -10.97 3.16
N ILE A 461 3.29 -11.44 2.10
CA ILE A 461 3.92 -11.82 0.85
C ILE A 461 3.40 -10.90 -0.25
N GLY A 462 4.29 -10.12 -0.83
CA GLY A 462 3.96 -9.12 -1.85
C GLY A 462 4.20 -9.59 -3.28
N GLY A 463 4.65 -10.84 -3.49
CA GLY A 463 4.88 -11.39 -4.82
C GLY A 463 5.37 -12.82 -4.80
N ARG A 464 5.26 -13.50 -5.96
CA ARG A 464 5.83 -14.81 -6.24
C ARG A 464 7.20 -14.66 -6.87
N GLY A 465 8.11 -15.60 -6.59
CA GLY A 465 9.49 -15.60 -7.07
C GLY A 465 10.47 -14.97 -6.08
N ASN A 466 11.77 -15.05 -6.41
CA ASN A 466 12.82 -14.51 -5.57
C ASN A 466 12.81 -12.98 -5.60
N LYS A 467 12.70 -12.36 -4.45
CA LYS A 467 12.84 -10.92 -4.28
C LYS A 467 14.32 -10.52 -4.38
N THR A 468 14.68 -9.71 -5.36
CA THR A 468 16.07 -9.35 -5.67
C THR A 468 16.48 -7.98 -5.16
N GLU A 469 15.52 -7.11 -4.89
CA GLU A 469 15.74 -5.73 -4.42
C GLU A 469 14.75 -5.38 -3.32
N SER A 470 15.16 -4.55 -2.37
CA SER A 470 14.27 -3.98 -1.36
C SER A 470 13.38 -2.90 -1.98
N LEU A 471 12.21 -2.64 -1.35
CA LEU A 471 11.25 -1.61 -1.75
C LEU A 471 10.68 -1.76 -3.17
N ILE A 472 10.69 -2.97 -3.74
CA ILE A 472 9.95 -3.27 -4.98
C ILE A 472 8.45 -3.40 -4.68
N LEU A 473 7.64 -3.47 -5.75
CA LEU A 473 6.17 -3.55 -5.65
C LEU A 473 5.70 -4.64 -4.68
N ASN A 474 5.13 -4.23 -3.56
CA ASN A 474 4.45 -5.10 -2.60
C ASN A 474 2.96 -5.19 -2.96
N ARG A 475 2.55 -6.30 -3.60
CA ARG A 475 1.17 -6.49 -4.05
C ARG A 475 0.17 -6.67 -2.92
N ALA A 476 0.64 -6.98 -1.72
CA ALA A 476 -0.23 -7.11 -0.56
C ALA A 476 -0.70 -5.75 -0.03
N THR A 477 0.17 -4.73 -0.08
CA THR A 477 -0.08 -3.41 0.54
C THR A 477 -0.28 -2.28 -0.46
N SER A 478 0.29 -2.40 -1.68
CA SER A 478 0.38 -1.29 -2.63
C SER A 478 -0.30 -1.54 -3.99
N SER A 479 -0.82 -2.75 -4.24
CA SER A 479 -1.52 -3.09 -5.49
C SER A 479 -3.01 -3.29 -5.23
N ALA A 480 -3.82 -2.30 -5.59
CA ALA A 480 -5.27 -2.41 -5.53
C ALA A 480 -5.79 -3.19 -6.75
N ARG A 481 -6.54 -4.28 -6.51
CA ARG A 481 -7.12 -5.18 -7.51
C ARG A 481 -8.62 -5.33 -7.29
N GLN A 482 -9.37 -5.58 -8.34
CA GLN A 482 -10.83 -5.78 -8.21
C GLN A 482 -11.12 -6.95 -7.28
N ALA A 483 -11.97 -6.68 -6.28
CA ALA A 483 -12.29 -7.64 -5.23
C ALA A 483 -13.15 -8.83 -5.71
N GLY A 484 -13.92 -8.64 -6.79
CA GLY A 484 -14.89 -9.66 -7.22
C GLY A 484 -15.86 -10.03 -6.10
N SER A 485 -16.34 -11.26 -6.11
CA SER A 485 -17.36 -11.72 -5.14
C SER A 485 -16.93 -11.73 -3.68
N SER A 486 -15.65 -11.52 -3.36
CA SER A 486 -15.18 -11.44 -1.97
C SER A 486 -15.70 -10.20 -1.23
N ILE A 487 -16.14 -9.16 -1.94
CA ILE A 487 -16.69 -7.94 -1.34
C ILE A 487 -18.16 -8.06 -0.93
N LYS A 488 -18.93 -9.02 -1.49
CA LYS A 488 -20.39 -9.17 -1.26
C LYS A 488 -20.79 -9.18 0.21
N PRO A 489 -20.11 -9.94 1.09
CA PRO A 489 -20.40 -9.95 2.52
C PRO A 489 -20.31 -8.57 3.15
N LEU A 490 -19.34 -7.76 2.75
CA LEU A 490 -18.99 -6.48 3.35
C LEU A 490 -19.85 -5.32 2.83
N VAL A 491 -20.15 -5.30 1.51
CA VAL A 491 -20.83 -4.18 0.86
C VAL A 491 -22.36 -4.30 0.87
N ALA A 492 -22.88 -5.53 0.88
CA ALA A 492 -24.32 -5.77 0.74
C ALA A 492 -24.92 -6.51 1.94
N TYR A 493 -24.42 -7.69 2.26
CA TYR A 493 -25.10 -8.61 3.17
C TYR A 493 -24.97 -8.23 4.64
N ALA A 494 -23.77 -7.95 5.13
CA ALA A 494 -23.59 -7.51 6.51
C ALA A 494 -24.31 -6.18 6.79
N PRO A 495 -24.20 -5.12 5.94
CA PRO A 495 -25.00 -3.92 6.09
C PRO A 495 -26.51 -4.15 6.12
N ALA A 496 -27.02 -5.05 5.26
CA ALA A 496 -28.46 -5.35 5.20
C ALA A 496 -28.98 -6.02 6.49
N ILE A 497 -28.21 -6.97 7.04
CA ILE A 497 -28.55 -7.62 8.31
C ILE A 497 -28.43 -6.62 9.47
N ASP A 498 -27.38 -5.79 9.46
CA ASP A 498 -27.06 -4.88 10.55
C ASP A 498 -28.07 -3.74 10.70
N THR A 499 -28.52 -3.14 9.59
CA THR A 499 -29.33 -1.91 9.61
C THR A 499 -30.72 -2.04 9.02
N ALA A 500 -30.94 -2.92 8.04
CA ALA A 500 -32.22 -3.02 7.33
C ALA A 500 -33.13 -4.15 7.83
N GLY A 501 -32.75 -4.82 8.92
CA GLY A 501 -33.54 -5.91 9.53
C GLY A 501 -33.63 -7.18 8.67
N TYR A 502 -32.65 -7.37 7.78
CA TYR A 502 -32.59 -8.57 6.97
C TYR A 502 -32.19 -9.79 7.81
N THR A 503 -32.72 -10.95 7.43
CA THR A 503 -32.43 -12.22 8.08
C THR A 503 -31.82 -13.19 7.05
N LEU A 504 -31.09 -14.19 7.51
CA LEU A 504 -30.55 -15.22 6.62
C LEU A 504 -31.65 -16.07 5.95
N GLY A 505 -32.86 -16.11 6.54
CA GLY A 505 -34.06 -16.72 5.97
C GLY A 505 -34.80 -15.87 4.94
N LYS A 506 -34.42 -14.59 4.73
CA LYS A 506 -35.06 -13.76 3.70
C LYS A 506 -34.91 -14.43 2.31
N ILE A 507 -36.02 -14.46 1.56
CA ILE A 507 -36.06 -15.06 0.23
C ILE A 507 -35.76 -14.01 -0.84
N TYR A 508 -34.93 -14.39 -1.79
CA TYR A 508 -34.75 -13.76 -3.08
C TYR A 508 -35.24 -14.68 -4.19
N ASP A 509 -35.80 -14.08 -5.22
CA ASP A 509 -36.03 -14.78 -6.49
C ASP A 509 -34.80 -14.58 -7.38
N ASP A 510 -33.93 -15.60 -7.43
CA ASP A 510 -32.74 -15.61 -8.28
C ASP A 510 -33.16 -15.83 -9.75
N ILE A 511 -33.48 -14.71 -10.41
CA ILE A 511 -33.90 -14.63 -11.83
C ILE A 511 -33.02 -13.57 -12.54
N PRO A 512 -33.04 -13.49 -13.91
CA PRO A 512 -32.28 -12.47 -14.62
C PRO A 512 -32.51 -11.05 -14.11
N PHE A 513 -31.42 -10.38 -13.75
CA PHE A 513 -31.43 -8.98 -13.34
C PHE A 513 -30.91 -8.11 -14.49
N TYR A 514 -31.55 -6.96 -14.75
CA TYR A 514 -31.15 -6.07 -15.83
C TYR A 514 -30.73 -4.72 -15.24
N TYR A 515 -29.52 -4.25 -15.61
CA TYR A 515 -29.15 -2.87 -15.37
C TYR A 515 -30.01 -1.90 -16.17
N SER A 516 -30.01 -0.63 -15.79
CA SER A 516 -30.71 0.45 -16.53
C SER A 516 -30.25 0.57 -17.99
N THR A 517 -29.06 0.08 -18.31
CA THR A 517 -28.51 0.00 -19.68
C THR A 517 -29.11 -1.13 -20.52
N GLY A 518 -29.93 -2.02 -19.93
CA GLY A 518 -30.47 -3.21 -20.58
C GLY A 518 -29.49 -4.42 -20.54
N GLN A 519 -28.30 -4.28 -19.99
CA GLN A 519 -27.37 -5.38 -19.83
C GLN A 519 -27.86 -6.35 -18.75
N VAL A 520 -27.89 -7.66 -19.06
CA VAL A 520 -28.27 -8.71 -18.11
C VAL A 520 -27.09 -9.11 -17.25
N VAL A 521 -27.36 -9.30 -15.95
CA VAL A 521 -26.41 -9.90 -15.00
C VAL A 521 -26.65 -11.40 -14.95
N ARG A 522 -25.58 -12.18 -15.15
CA ARG A 522 -25.60 -13.64 -15.08
C ARG A 522 -24.94 -14.13 -13.79
N ASN A 523 -25.40 -15.26 -13.29
CA ASN A 523 -24.65 -16.03 -12.31
C ASN A 523 -23.47 -16.73 -12.98
N ASN A 524 -22.48 -17.16 -12.19
CA ASN A 524 -21.25 -17.74 -12.73
C ASN A 524 -21.45 -19.06 -13.50
N ASP A 525 -22.53 -19.80 -13.18
CA ASP A 525 -22.92 -21.05 -13.80
C ASP A 525 -23.99 -20.90 -14.90
N ASP A 526 -24.34 -19.66 -15.25
CA ASP A 526 -25.45 -19.31 -16.16
C ASP A 526 -26.83 -19.90 -15.77
N ILE A 527 -26.98 -20.37 -14.53
CA ILE A 527 -28.22 -20.96 -14.00
C ILE A 527 -28.81 -20.01 -12.97
N TYR A 528 -30.13 -19.91 -12.95
CA TYR A 528 -30.88 -19.23 -11.91
C TYR A 528 -31.64 -20.24 -11.07
N LYS A 529 -31.56 -20.09 -9.74
CA LYS A 529 -32.13 -21.05 -8.77
C LYS A 529 -33.63 -20.86 -8.54
N GLY A 530 -34.17 -19.64 -8.79
CA GLY A 530 -35.51 -19.25 -8.37
C GLY A 530 -35.52 -18.82 -6.91
N TYR A 531 -36.52 -19.28 -6.14
CA TYR A 531 -36.61 -18.94 -4.71
C TYR A 531 -35.49 -19.56 -3.89
N ILE A 532 -34.64 -18.72 -3.30
CA ILE A 532 -33.54 -19.12 -2.43
C ILE A 532 -33.44 -18.20 -1.21
N THR A 533 -32.97 -18.73 -0.10
CA THR A 533 -32.68 -17.95 1.11
C THR A 533 -31.46 -17.04 0.91
N LEU A 534 -31.34 -15.99 1.71
CA LEU A 534 -30.13 -15.16 1.76
C LEU A 534 -28.90 -16.02 2.13
N ARG A 535 -29.05 -17.00 3.05
CA ARG A 535 -28.01 -17.99 3.39
C ARG A 535 -27.49 -18.71 2.13
N GLN A 536 -28.37 -19.29 1.35
CA GLN A 536 -27.99 -20.00 0.12
C GLN A 536 -27.37 -19.03 -0.89
N SER A 537 -27.88 -17.80 -0.98
CA SER A 537 -27.33 -16.76 -1.88
C SER A 537 -25.88 -16.42 -1.55
N ILE A 538 -25.53 -16.39 -0.27
CA ILE A 538 -24.17 -16.12 0.22
C ILE A 538 -23.26 -17.31 0.01
N SER A 539 -23.69 -18.51 0.41
CA SER A 539 -22.86 -19.74 0.32
C SER A 539 -22.54 -20.11 -1.12
N GLU A 540 -23.50 -19.96 -2.04
CA GLU A 540 -23.30 -20.20 -3.49
C GLU A 540 -22.79 -18.97 -4.24
N SER A 541 -22.59 -17.84 -3.57
CA SER A 541 -22.05 -16.61 -4.16
C SER A 541 -22.90 -16.06 -5.33
N ARG A 542 -24.23 -16.14 -5.28
CA ARG A 542 -25.13 -15.71 -6.36
C ARG A 542 -24.98 -14.21 -6.61
N ASN A 543 -25.08 -13.79 -7.89
CA ASN A 543 -24.88 -12.41 -8.30
C ASN A 543 -26.15 -11.56 -8.15
N THR A 544 -27.30 -12.08 -8.60
CA THR A 544 -28.53 -11.29 -8.65
C THR A 544 -29.05 -10.94 -7.24
N PRO A 545 -29.01 -11.82 -6.22
CA PRO A 545 -29.37 -11.43 -4.85
C PRO A 545 -28.45 -10.38 -4.23
N ALA A 546 -27.16 -10.42 -4.56
CA ALA A 546 -26.20 -9.40 -4.05
C ALA A 546 -26.54 -8.00 -4.59
N LEU A 547 -26.84 -7.89 -5.88
CA LEU A 547 -27.27 -6.64 -6.50
C LEU A 547 -28.59 -6.14 -5.91
N ASN A 548 -29.60 -7.02 -5.78
CA ASN A 548 -30.88 -6.67 -5.17
C ASN A 548 -30.69 -6.19 -3.74
N THR A 549 -29.89 -6.90 -2.93
CA THR A 549 -29.61 -6.49 -1.54
C THR A 549 -28.99 -5.10 -1.47
N LEU A 550 -27.94 -4.81 -2.27
CA LEU A 550 -27.32 -3.49 -2.25
C LEU A 550 -28.27 -2.40 -2.80
N ASN A 551 -29.05 -2.73 -3.82
CA ASN A 551 -30.05 -1.80 -4.35
C ASN A 551 -31.11 -1.44 -3.29
N ASP A 552 -31.58 -2.41 -2.51
CA ASP A 552 -32.58 -2.23 -1.47
C ASP A 552 -32.07 -1.35 -0.32
N ILE A 553 -30.84 -1.55 0.14
CA ILE A 553 -30.24 -0.77 1.26
C ILE A 553 -29.61 0.55 0.81
N GLY A 554 -29.43 0.73 -0.49
CA GLY A 554 -28.79 1.89 -1.12
C GLY A 554 -27.25 1.78 -1.18
N ILE A 555 -26.68 2.17 -2.33
CA ILE A 555 -25.23 2.11 -2.64
C ILE A 555 -24.40 2.86 -1.60
N THR A 556 -24.86 4.05 -1.17
CA THR A 556 -24.19 4.87 -0.17
C THR A 556 -24.02 4.15 1.18
N THR A 557 -25.02 3.37 1.60
CA THR A 557 -24.94 2.54 2.82
C THR A 557 -23.82 1.54 2.69
N GLY A 558 -23.80 0.77 1.59
CA GLY A 558 -22.75 -0.22 1.34
C GLY A 558 -21.33 0.39 1.33
N ILE A 559 -21.15 1.54 0.66
CA ILE A 559 -19.86 2.23 0.60
C ILE A 559 -19.42 2.76 1.96
N ASN A 560 -20.34 3.32 2.77
CA ASN A 560 -20.02 3.75 4.12
C ASN A 560 -19.54 2.59 4.99
N TYR A 561 -20.18 1.42 4.88
CA TYR A 561 -19.72 0.22 5.56
C TYR A 561 -18.34 -0.21 5.09
N LEU A 562 -18.04 -0.21 3.78
CA LEU A 562 -16.68 -0.52 3.30
C LEU A 562 -15.63 0.41 3.90
N LYS A 563 -15.92 1.71 4.00
CA LYS A 563 -15.02 2.68 4.67
C LYS A 563 -14.85 2.37 6.17
N ASN A 564 -15.93 2.02 6.84
CA ASN A 564 -15.89 1.65 8.26
C ASN A 564 -15.13 0.34 8.49
N PHE A 565 -15.11 -0.58 7.52
CA PHE A 565 -14.27 -1.78 7.50
C PHE A 565 -12.79 -1.50 7.24
N GLY A 566 -12.39 -0.25 7.01
CA GLY A 566 -11.01 0.16 6.80
C GLY A 566 -10.56 0.16 5.34
N ILE A 567 -11.47 0.10 4.36
CA ILE A 567 -11.13 0.18 2.93
C ILE A 567 -10.98 1.65 2.53
N THR A 568 -9.77 2.05 2.17
CA THR A 568 -9.40 3.44 1.85
C THR A 568 -9.19 3.69 0.35
N THR A 569 -9.05 2.63 -0.44
CA THR A 569 -8.78 2.69 -1.89
C THR A 569 -9.99 3.07 -2.74
N LEU A 570 -11.18 3.23 -2.14
CA LEU A 570 -12.41 3.60 -2.84
C LEU A 570 -12.34 5.02 -3.43
N THR A 571 -12.87 5.16 -4.64
CA THR A 571 -12.96 6.42 -5.40
C THR A 571 -14.41 6.77 -5.75
N ASP A 572 -14.66 7.98 -6.26
CA ASP A 572 -15.98 8.38 -6.75
C ASP A 572 -16.52 7.49 -7.88
N LYS A 573 -15.62 6.77 -8.56
CA LYS A 573 -15.99 5.81 -9.63
C LYS A 573 -16.59 4.51 -9.10
N ASP A 574 -16.56 4.29 -7.79
CA ASP A 574 -17.07 3.08 -7.16
C ASP A 574 -18.55 3.22 -6.70
N TYR A 575 -19.13 4.44 -6.80
CA TYR A 575 -20.51 4.73 -6.38
C TYR A 575 -21.57 4.24 -7.40
N TYR A 576 -21.42 2.97 -7.85
CA TYR A 576 -22.34 2.33 -8.79
C TYR A 576 -22.74 0.93 -8.31
N LEU A 577 -23.94 0.48 -8.71
CA LEU A 577 -24.49 -0.81 -8.28
C LEU A 577 -23.56 -2.02 -8.53
N PRO A 578 -22.75 -2.09 -9.60
CA PRO A 578 -21.78 -3.17 -9.80
C PRO A 578 -20.77 -3.37 -8.68
N ILE A 579 -20.59 -2.41 -7.74
CA ILE A 579 -19.76 -2.59 -6.55
C ILE A 579 -20.24 -3.78 -5.70
N ALA A 580 -21.53 -4.12 -5.75
CA ALA A 580 -22.08 -5.33 -5.13
C ALA A 580 -21.39 -6.61 -5.62
N LEU A 581 -20.82 -6.61 -6.82
CA LEU A 581 -20.10 -7.73 -7.43
C LEU A 581 -18.59 -7.56 -7.42
N GLY A 582 -18.08 -6.50 -6.75
CA GLY A 582 -16.65 -6.25 -6.58
C GLY A 582 -15.97 -5.57 -7.75
N SER A 583 -16.63 -4.60 -8.38
CA SER A 583 -15.99 -3.74 -9.38
C SER A 583 -14.98 -2.77 -8.77
N CYS A 584 -15.04 -2.51 -7.45
CA CYS A 584 -14.05 -1.71 -6.74
C CYS A 584 -12.71 -2.46 -6.60
N SER A 585 -11.63 -1.69 -6.52
CA SER A 585 -10.28 -2.21 -6.32
C SER A 585 -9.86 -2.01 -4.87
N VAL A 586 -9.29 -3.07 -4.27
CA VAL A 586 -8.81 -3.08 -2.88
C VAL A 586 -7.43 -3.73 -2.81
N THR A 587 -6.63 -3.39 -1.82
CA THR A 587 -5.40 -4.13 -1.51
C THR A 587 -5.74 -5.41 -0.74
N ASN A 588 -4.83 -6.39 -0.77
CA ASN A 588 -5.02 -7.61 0.01
C ASN A 588 -5.03 -7.32 1.52
N MET A 589 -4.19 -6.39 1.97
CA MET A 589 -4.16 -5.94 3.37
C MET A 589 -5.53 -5.36 3.78
N GLU A 590 -6.12 -4.45 3.00
CA GLU A 590 -7.43 -3.85 3.31
C GLU A 590 -8.54 -4.91 3.36
N LEU A 591 -8.58 -5.80 2.36
CA LEU A 591 -9.62 -6.84 2.32
C LEU A 591 -9.48 -7.82 3.48
N THR A 592 -8.25 -8.25 3.80
CA THR A 592 -7.99 -9.15 4.93
C THR A 592 -8.37 -8.47 6.25
N THR A 593 -7.99 -7.20 6.44
CA THR A 593 -8.39 -6.39 7.61
C THR A 593 -9.90 -6.28 7.75
N ALA A 594 -10.62 -6.04 6.66
CA ALA A 594 -12.08 -5.93 6.69
C ALA A 594 -12.76 -7.23 7.17
N TYR A 595 -12.19 -8.39 6.84
CA TYR A 595 -12.70 -9.68 7.30
C TYR A 595 -12.39 -9.98 8.78
N THR A 596 -11.35 -9.36 9.38
CA THR A 596 -11.11 -9.48 10.83
C THR A 596 -12.27 -8.94 11.65
N VAL A 597 -13.01 -7.96 11.13
CA VAL A 597 -14.22 -7.41 11.79
C VAL A 597 -15.27 -8.48 12.02
N LEU A 598 -15.46 -9.37 11.04
CA LEU A 598 -16.42 -10.48 11.16
C LEU A 598 -15.94 -11.51 12.19
N ALA A 599 -14.63 -11.73 12.33
CA ALA A 599 -14.02 -12.60 13.30
C ALA A 599 -14.05 -12.03 14.74
N ASN A 600 -14.04 -10.69 14.86
CA ASN A 600 -13.91 -9.94 16.11
C ASN A 600 -15.25 -9.37 16.61
N ASN A 601 -16.33 -10.11 16.52
CA ASN A 601 -17.64 -9.67 17.01
C ASN A 601 -18.10 -8.31 16.48
N GLY A 602 -17.66 -7.95 15.28
CA GLY A 602 -17.98 -6.68 14.64
C GLY A 602 -17.04 -5.53 14.95
N GLU A 603 -15.94 -5.74 15.66
CA GLU A 603 -14.92 -4.73 15.98
C GLU A 603 -13.79 -4.71 14.94
N LEU A 604 -13.51 -3.55 14.38
CA LEU A 604 -12.30 -3.28 13.62
C LEU A 604 -11.14 -3.00 14.57
N ILE A 605 -10.06 -3.74 14.42
CA ILE A 605 -8.78 -3.49 15.07
C ILE A 605 -7.80 -3.01 14.01
N THR A 606 -7.15 -1.87 14.24
CA THR A 606 -6.16 -1.33 13.31
C THR A 606 -4.98 -2.29 13.16
N PRO A 607 -4.63 -2.73 11.94
CA PRO A 607 -3.48 -3.60 11.73
C PRO A 607 -2.18 -2.92 12.15
N LYS A 608 -1.27 -3.69 12.75
CA LYS A 608 0.05 -3.21 13.17
C LYS A 608 1.15 -4.21 12.79
N LEU A 609 2.31 -3.67 12.39
CA LEU A 609 3.48 -4.46 11.97
C LEU A 609 4.54 -4.54 13.06
N TYR A 610 4.44 -3.72 14.11
CA TYR A 610 5.34 -3.76 15.27
C TYR A 610 4.57 -3.47 16.56
N THR A 611 5.10 -3.96 17.68
CA THR A 611 4.56 -3.71 19.02
C THR A 611 5.28 -2.55 19.69
N LYS A 612 6.62 -2.49 19.58
CA LYS A 612 7.42 -1.40 20.17
C LYS A 612 8.74 -1.22 19.43
N ILE A 613 9.30 -0.03 19.54
CA ILE A 613 10.63 0.32 19.04
C ILE A 613 11.41 0.98 20.14
N LEU A 614 12.61 0.48 20.41
CA LEU A 614 13.53 1.01 21.40
C LEU A 614 14.75 1.62 20.71
N ASP A 615 15.35 2.65 21.33
CA ASP A 615 16.68 3.13 20.94
C ASP A 615 17.77 2.21 21.51
N HIS A 616 19.04 2.52 21.22
CA HIS A 616 20.19 1.74 21.67
C HIS A 616 20.38 1.75 23.20
N ASP A 617 19.80 2.73 23.92
CA ASP A 617 19.81 2.83 25.37
C ASP A 617 18.62 2.10 26.02
N GLY A 618 17.72 1.53 25.22
CA GLY A 618 16.53 0.83 25.68
C GLY A 618 15.32 1.74 25.95
N ASN A 619 15.38 3.04 25.59
CA ASN A 619 14.24 3.92 25.74
C ASN A 619 13.21 3.68 24.63
N VAL A 620 11.92 3.79 24.98
CA VAL A 620 10.82 3.59 24.03
C VAL A 620 10.71 4.80 23.09
N ILE A 621 10.92 4.55 21.78
CA ILE A 621 10.71 5.55 20.72
C ILE A 621 9.26 5.53 20.26
N LEU A 622 8.73 4.36 19.91
CA LEU A 622 7.33 4.16 19.53
C LEU A 622 6.77 2.97 20.32
N ASP A 623 5.52 3.10 20.77
CA ASP A 623 4.76 2.06 21.47
C ASP A 623 3.42 1.83 20.79
N ASN A 624 3.21 0.61 20.31
CA ASN A 624 2.01 0.14 19.63
C ASN A 624 1.42 -1.11 20.33
N THR A 625 1.76 -1.29 21.61
CA THR A 625 1.27 -2.44 22.39
C THR A 625 -0.23 -2.39 22.61
N GLU A 626 -0.79 -1.19 22.80
CA GLU A 626 -2.23 -1.01 22.94
C GLU A 626 -2.97 -1.26 21.63
N THR A 627 -4.18 -1.77 21.74
CA THR A 627 -5.05 -2.11 20.61
C THR A 627 -6.22 -1.14 20.55
N THR A 628 -6.32 -0.39 19.46
CA THR A 628 -7.47 0.50 19.21
C THR A 628 -8.57 -0.28 18.51
N LYS A 629 -9.79 -0.28 19.10
CA LYS A 629 -10.96 -0.99 18.61
C LYS A 629 -12.06 -0.01 18.23
N THR A 630 -12.73 -0.28 17.11
CA THR A 630 -13.88 0.50 16.63
C THR A 630 -15.02 -0.45 16.25
N GLN A 631 -16.21 -0.30 16.86
CA GLN A 631 -17.37 -1.10 16.52
C GLN A 631 -17.90 -0.71 15.13
N VAL A 632 -17.96 -1.67 14.22
CA VAL A 632 -18.44 -1.51 12.83
C VAL A 632 -19.79 -2.21 12.64
N LEU A 633 -19.96 -3.41 13.19
CA LEU A 633 -21.16 -4.23 13.12
C LEU A 633 -21.65 -4.59 14.53
N LYS A 634 -22.92 -4.93 14.66
CA LYS A 634 -23.42 -5.62 15.85
C LYS A 634 -22.78 -6.99 15.98
N GLU A 635 -22.53 -7.44 17.20
CA GLU A 635 -22.03 -8.79 17.48
C GLU A 635 -22.90 -9.87 16.83
N SER A 636 -24.22 -9.75 16.94
CA SER A 636 -25.17 -10.67 16.31
C SER A 636 -25.03 -10.72 14.79
N THR A 637 -24.78 -9.57 14.14
CA THR A 637 -24.53 -9.49 12.68
C THR A 637 -23.23 -10.22 12.32
N ALA A 638 -22.16 -9.98 13.07
CA ALA A 638 -20.86 -10.62 12.84
C ALA A 638 -20.98 -12.14 12.99
N TRP A 639 -21.68 -12.63 14.06
CA TRP A 639 -21.91 -14.07 14.27
C TRP A 639 -22.73 -14.70 13.13
N LEU A 640 -23.84 -14.05 12.71
CA LEU A 640 -24.67 -14.55 11.59
C LEU A 640 -23.85 -14.62 10.29
N MET A 641 -23.05 -13.61 10.01
CA MET A 641 -22.16 -13.61 8.86
C MET A 641 -21.10 -14.72 8.95
N GLY A 642 -20.47 -14.92 10.12
CA GLY A 642 -19.53 -16.01 10.35
C GLY A 642 -20.19 -17.39 10.13
N ASN A 643 -21.39 -17.58 10.67
CA ASN A 643 -22.14 -18.82 10.52
C ASN A 643 -22.49 -19.13 9.06
N VAL A 644 -22.93 -18.14 8.27
CA VAL A 644 -23.22 -18.38 6.85
C VAL A 644 -21.96 -18.52 6.00
N LEU A 645 -20.86 -17.81 6.33
CA LEU A 645 -19.59 -17.97 5.64
C LEU A 645 -18.91 -19.31 5.93
N HIS A 646 -19.23 -19.95 7.03
CA HIS A 646 -18.84 -21.35 7.29
C HIS A 646 -19.53 -22.31 6.31
N ASN A 647 -20.78 -22.07 5.96
CA ASN A 647 -21.50 -22.88 4.95
C ASN A 647 -20.83 -22.84 3.56
N VAL A 648 -20.01 -21.82 3.26
CA VAL A 648 -19.26 -21.78 2.00
C VAL A 648 -18.32 -22.98 1.84
N LEU A 649 -17.79 -23.51 2.97
CA LEU A 649 -16.94 -24.70 2.98
C LEU A 649 -17.74 -26.00 3.06
N LEU A 650 -18.96 -25.97 3.66
CA LEU A 650 -19.77 -27.19 3.87
C LEU A 650 -20.54 -27.57 2.60
N ASP A 651 -21.21 -26.60 1.97
CA ASP A 651 -22.14 -26.83 0.84
C ASP A 651 -22.07 -25.73 -0.25
N GLY A 652 -21.12 -24.79 -0.13
CA GLY A 652 -20.95 -23.64 -1.03
C GLY A 652 -19.77 -23.74 -2.00
N THR A 653 -19.26 -22.57 -2.39
CA THR A 653 -18.22 -22.45 -3.44
C THR A 653 -16.86 -23.03 -3.07
N LEU A 654 -16.59 -23.32 -1.81
CA LEU A 654 -15.37 -23.96 -1.30
C LEU A 654 -15.65 -25.34 -0.70
N HIS A 655 -16.75 -26.00 -1.11
CA HIS A 655 -17.14 -27.32 -0.62
C HIS A 655 -16.02 -28.35 -0.74
N GLY A 656 -15.76 -29.08 0.33
CA GLY A 656 -14.77 -30.15 0.40
C GLY A 656 -13.32 -29.69 0.55
N LEU A 657 -13.08 -28.39 0.74
CA LEU A 657 -11.74 -27.87 1.02
C LEU A 657 -11.25 -28.32 2.39
N ASN A 658 -10.11 -29.01 2.44
CA ASN A 658 -9.52 -29.48 3.69
C ASN A 658 -8.78 -28.36 4.43
N VAL A 659 -9.36 -27.89 5.52
CA VAL A 659 -8.79 -26.90 6.44
C VAL A 659 -8.47 -27.47 7.84
N GLY A 660 -8.39 -28.79 7.96
CA GLY A 660 -8.27 -29.51 9.25
C GLY A 660 -9.56 -29.44 10.06
N ASP A 661 -9.46 -29.68 11.37
CA ASP A 661 -10.60 -29.67 12.29
C ASP A 661 -10.97 -28.26 12.80
N ASN A 662 -10.56 -27.22 12.06
CA ASN A 662 -10.80 -25.82 12.43
C ASN A 662 -12.18 -25.36 11.94
N TYR A 663 -12.89 -24.60 12.77
CA TYR A 663 -14.07 -23.85 12.32
C TYR A 663 -13.63 -22.62 11.52
N ILE A 664 -13.80 -22.68 10.21
CA ILE A 664 -13.36 -21.64 9.28
C ILE A 664 -14.57 -21.04 8.56
N SER A 665 -14.61 -19.72 8.48
CA SER A 665 -15.55 -18.94 7.68
C SER A 665 -14.79 -18.26 6.55
N ALA A 666 -15.22 -18.43 5.29
CA ALA A 666 -14.46 -17.92 4.14
C ALA A 666 -15.35 -17.48 2.98
N LYS A 667 -14.75 -16.70 2.08
CA LYS A 667 -15.38 -16.26 0.84
C LYS A 667 -14.36 -16.25 -0.31
N SER A 668 -14.73 -16.86 -1.43
CA SER A 668 -13.97 -16.75 -2.67
C SER A 668 -14.37 -15.52 -3.48
N GLY A 669 -13.45 -14.99 -4.26
CA GLY A 669 -13.67 -13.91 -5.22
C GLY A 669 -13.07 -14.25 -6.57
N THR A 670 -13.80 -13.97 -7.64
CA THR A 670 -13.32 -14.07 -9.02
C THR A 670 -13.85 -12.86 -9.77
N THR A 671 -13.00 -12.20 -10.53
CA THR A 671 -13.40 -11.08 -11.37
C THR A 671 -13.77 -11.56 -12.78
N GLN A 672 -14.42 -10.69 -13.54
CA GLN A 672 -14.82 -10.98 -14.91
C GLN A 672 -13.60 -11.39 -15.76
N SER A 673 -13.76 -12.40 -16.61
CA SER A 673 -12.69 -12.99 -17.43
C SER A 673 -11.53 -13.54 -16.58
N ASP A 674 -11.80 -14.02 -15.38
CA ASP A 674 -10.83 -14.72 -14.52
C ASP A 674 -9.50 -13.98 -14.29
N ARG A 675 -9.51 -12.66 -14.22
CA ARG A 675 -8.28 -11.86 -14.10
C ARG A 675 -7.70 -11.85 -12.70
N ASP A 676 -8.56 -11.84 -11.68
CA ASP A 676 -8.20 -11.84 -10.27
C ASP A 676 -8.91 -12.99 -9.56
N LYS A 677 -8.19 -13.74 -8.77
CA LYS A 677 -8.67 -14.83 -7.92
C LYS A 677 -8.37 -14.49 -6.46
N TRP A 678 -9.39 -14.60 -5.62
CA TRP A 678 -9.30 -14.27 -4.21
C TRP A 678 -9.86 -15.38 -3.33
N ILE A 679 -9.27 -15.57 -2.16
CA ILE A 679 -9.93 -16.16 -1.00
C ILE A 679 -9.55 -15.34 0.21
N VAL A 680 -10.55 -14.98 1.01
CA VAL A 680 -10.37 -14.43 2.34
C VAL A 680 -11.22 -15.22 3.30
N GLY A 681 -10.65 -15.62 4.43
CA GLY A 681 -11.36 -16.34 5.45
C GLY A 681 -10.63 -16.36 6.78
N TYR A 682 -11.34 -16.73 7.80
CA TYR A 682 -10.88 -16.62 9.18
C TYR A 682 -11.31 -17.78 10.05
N SER A 683 -10.52 -18.05 11.06
CA SER A 683 -10.85 -18.81 12.26
C SER A 683 -11.15 -17.85 13.41
N LYS A 684 -11.35 -18.38 14.61
CA LYS A 684 -11.42 -17.58 15.84
C LYS A 684 -10.14 -16.75 16.08
N SER A 685 -8.98 -17.26 15.68
CA SER A 685 -7.68 -16.68 16.03
C SER A 685 -7.03 -15.86 14.92
N VAL A 686 -7.21 -16.23 13.65
CA VAL A 686 -6.49 -15.62 12.51
C VAL A 686 -7.39 -15.41 11.31
N THR A 687 -7.08 -14.37 10.53
CA THR A 687 -7.66 -14.11 9.20
C THR A 687 -6.56 -14.19 8.14
N VAL A 688 -6.82 -14.91 7.06
CA VAL A 688 -5.90 -15.10 5.93
C VAL A 688 -6.55 -14.64 4.64
N GLY A 689 -5.87 -13.75 3.90
CA GLY A 689 -6.28 -13.32 2.57
C GLY A 689 -5.21 -13.64 1.52
N ILE A 690 -5.63 -14.18 0.38
CA ILE A 690 -4.77 -14.42 -0.78
C ILE A 690 -5.38 -13.80 -2.03
N TRP A 691 -4.53 -13.20 -2.85
CA TRP A 691 -4.81 -12.80 -4.23
C TRP A 691 -3.85 -13.52 -5.18
N VAL A 692 -4.38 -13.93 -6.33
CA VAL A 692 -3.62 -14.49 -7.45
C VAL A 692 -4.09 -13.85 -8.75
N GLY A 693 -3.15 -13.44 -9.61
CA GLY A 693 -3.44 -12.81 -10.88
C GLY A 693 -2.19 -12.40 -11.67
N ASN A 694 -2.38 -11.64 -12.75
CA ASN A 694 -1.30 -11.12 -13.57
C ASN A 694 -1.15 -9.59 -13.39
N ASP A 695 0.07 -9.09 -13.31
CA ASP A 695 0.35 -7.64 -13.14
C ASP A 695 -0.23 -6.79 -14.28
N ASN A 696 -0.20 -7.31 -15.50
CA ASN A 696 -0.75 -6.66 -16.69
C ASN A 696 -2.27 -6.86 -16.87
N ASN A 697 -2.96 -7.36 -15.82
CA ASN A 697 -4.41 -7.58 -15.81
C ASN A 697 -4.95 -8.48 -16.94
N ARG A 698 -4.12 -9.39 -17.48
CA ARG A 698 -4.57 -10.41 -18.42
C ARG A 698 -5.33 -11.52 -17.71
N GLU A 699 -6.08 -12.31 -18.47
CA GLU A 699 -6.81 -13.47 -17.98
C GLU A 699 -5.88 -14.48 -17.29
N PHE A 700 -6.34 -15.03 -16.17
CA PHE A 700 -5.71 -16.14 -15.47
C PHE A 700 -6.20 -17.47 -16.07
N LYS A 701 -5.27 -18.25 -16.64
CA LYS A 701 -5.59 -19.52 -17.30
C LYS A 701 -5.78 -20.65 -16.30
N THR A 702 -6.98 -20.78 -15.75
CA THR A 702 -7.31 -21.80 -14.74
C THR A 702 -7.05 -23.22 -15.24
N GLU A 703 -7.29 -23.52 -16.52
CA GLU A 703 -6.98 -24.82 -17.12
C GLU A 703 -5.48 -25.16 -17.12
N GLN A 704 -4.62 -24.15 -17.09
CA GLN A 704 -3.18 -24.31 -17.09
C GLN A 704 -2.60 -24.36 -15.68
N TYR A 705 -2.99 -23.40 -14.82
CA TYR A 705 -2.43 -23.22 -13.49
C TYR A 705 -3.23 -23.89 -12.37
N GLY A 706 -4.41 -24.42 -12.66
CA GLY A 706 -5.35 -24.94 -11.66
C GLY A 706 -5.96 -23.83 -10.79
N THR A 707 -6.12 -24.13 -9.52
CA THR A 707 -6.65 -23.20 -8.51
C THR A 707 -5.63 -22.97 -7.38
N PRO A 708 -4.45 -22.39 -7.68
CA PRO A 708 -3.36 -22.24 -6.69
C PRO A 708 -3.79 -21.45 -5.46
N HIS A 709 -4.63 -20.41 -5.63
CA HIS A 709 -5.16 -19.63 -4.51
C HIS A 709 -5.93 -20.49 -3.49
N VAL A 710 -6.60 -21.55 -3.93
CA VAL A 710 -7.36 -22.46 -3.04
C VAL A 710 -6.42 -23.33 -2.22
N GLY A 711 -5.47 -24.00 -2.88
CA GLY A 711 -4.51 -24.90 -2.22
C GLY A 711 -3.56 -24.16 -1.29
N ILE A 712 -2.98 -23.06 -1.75
CA ILE A 712 -2.04 -22.23 -0.95
C ILE A 712 -2.76 -21.68 0.29
N TRP A 713 -3.96 -21.10 0.11
CA TRP A 713 -4.73 -20.55 1.22
C TRP A 713 -5.06 -21.61 2.27
N ALA A 714 -5.51 -22.80 1.84
CA ALA A 714 -5.87 -23.88 2.76
C ALA A 714 -4.67 -24.36 3.60
N GLU A 715 -3.51 -24.50 2.98
CA GLU A 715 -2.29 -24.90 3.71
C GLU A 715 -1.82 -23.82 4.69
N VAL A 716 -1.88 -22.54 4.28
CA VAL A 716 -1.45 -21.44 5.16
C VAL A 716 -2.39 -21.24 6.33
N ILE A 717 -3.74 -21.27 6.12
CA ILE A 717 -4.69 -21.09 7.23
C ILE A 717 -4.60 -22.28 8.22
N LYS A 718 -4.44 -23.50 7.71
CA LYS A 718 -4.18 -24.67 8.54
C LYS A 718 -2.97 -24.47 9.45
N LYS A 719 -1.84 -24.06 8.85
CA LYS A 719 -0.58 -23.80 9.57
C LYS A 719 -0.73 -22.68 10.59
N ALA A 720 -1.39 -21.57 10.21
CA ALA A 720 -1.64 -20.43 11.08
C ALA A 720 -2.55 -20.74 12.29
N CYS A 721 -3.37 -21.78 12.16
CA CYS A 721 -4.28 -22.27 13.22
C CYS A 721 -3.61 -23.25 14.20
N GLU A 722 -2.44 -23.81 13.88
CA GLU A 722 -1.77 -24.81 14.73
C GLU A 722 -1.54 -24.28 16.15
N GLY A 723 -1.91 -25.10 17.14
CA GLY A 723 -1.74 -24.77 18.56
C GLY A 723 -2.67 -23.68 19.13
N LYS A 724 -3.65 -23.21 18.34
CA LYS A 724 -4.62 -22.18 18.75
C LYS A 724 -6.03 -22.77 18.92
N ASP A 725 -6.85 -22.14 19.79
CA ASP A 725 -8.29 -22.45 19.85
C ASP A 725 -9.02 -21.89 18.63
N ASN A 726 -9.45 -22.78 17.75
CA ASN A 726 -10.22 -22.48 16.55
C ASN A 726 -11.55 -23.23 16.52
N SER A 727 -12.15 -23.43 17.70
CA SER A 727 -13.51 -23.93 17.84
C SER A 727 -14.55 -22.98 17.24
N ALA A 728 -15.77 -23.47 17.06
CA ALA A 728 -16.90 -22.63 16.64
C ALA A 728 -17.12 -21.47 17.63
N PRO A 729 -17.41 -20.25 17.14
CA PRO A 729 -17.71 -19.12 18.02
C PRO A 729 -19.00 -19.39 18.81
N GLU A 730 -19.01 -18.97 20.06
CA GLU A 730 -20.21 -19.08 20.90
C GLU A 730 -21.37 -18.29 20.29
N ARG A 731 -22.56 -18.89 20.33
CA ARG A 731 -23.75 -18.21 19.81
C ARG A 731 -24.22 -17.15 20.82
N PRO A 732 -24.40 -15.89 20.42
CA PRO A 732 -24.98 -14.85 21.26
C PRO A 732 -26.38 -15.24 21.79
N ASP A 733 -26.69 -14.93 23.05
CA ASP A 733 -27.97 -15.29 23.72
C ASP A 733 -29.20 -14.73 23.01
N ASN A 734 -29.03 -13.66 22.24
CA ASN A 734 -30.11 -13.05 21.47
C ASN A 734 -30.31 -13.68 20.09
N ILE A 735 -29.60 -14.74 19.74
CA ILE A 735 -29.79 -15.52 18.50
C ILE A 735 -30.46 -16.85 18.80
N ILE A 736 -31.59 -17.08 18.12
CA ILE A 736 -32.41 -18.28 18.29
C ILE A 736 -32.50 -19.09 16.99
N PRO A 737 -32.49 -20.44 17.06
CA PRO A 737 -32.74 -21.31 15.91
C PRO A 737 -34.26 -21.44 15.70
N VAL A 738 -34.73 -21.39 14.45
CA VAL A 738 -36.13 -21.57 14.07
C VAL A 738 -36.24 -22.43 12.81
N GLN A 739 -37.18 -23.38 12.82
CA GLN A 739 -37.48 -24.20 11.65
C GLN A 739 -38.27 -23.42 10.61
N ILE A 740 -37.72 -23.27 9.42
CA ILE A 740 -38.32 -22.50 8.31
C ILE A 740 -38.42 -23.32 7.02
N CYS A 741 -39.25 -22.86 6.12
CA CYS A 741 -39.30 -23.31 4.73
C CYS A 741 -38.19 -22.63 3.90
N LYS A 742 -37.37 -23.38 3.19
CA LYS A 742 -36.25 -22.88 2.31
C LYS A 742 -36.73 -22.02 1.15
N ASP A 743 -38.02 -22.16 0.74
CA ASP A 743 -38.57 -21.46 -0.43
C ASP A 743 -39.38 -20.21 -0.07
N SER A 744 -39.94 -20.13 1.15
CA SER A 744 -40.71 -18.96 1.61
C SER A 744 -39.99 -18.12 2.68
N GLY A 745 -39.02 -18.71 3.40
CA GLY A 745 -38.40 -18.08 4.58
C GLY A 745 -39.34 -18.02 5.81
N LEU A 746 -40.56 -18.55 5.71
CA LEU A 746 -41.59 -18.53 6.74
C LEU A 746 -41.54 -19.86 7.52
N LEU A 747 -42.33 -19.95 8.62
CA LEU A 747 -42.45 -21.19 9.41
C LEU A 747 -42.90 -22.36 8.54
N VAL A 748 -42.50 -23.55 8.93
CA VAL A 748 -42.78 -24.79 8.19
C VAL A 748 -44.31 -25.05 8.17
N ALA A 749 -44.87 -25.25 6.97
CA ALA A 749 -46.21 -25.81 6.75
C ALA A 749 -46.07 -27.34 6.69
N GLU A 750 -46.28 -28.00 7.81
CA GLU A 750 -46.17 -29.46 7.94
C GLU A 750 -47.07 -30.19 6.93
N GLY A 751 -46.58 -31.25 6.33
CA GLY A 751 -47.27 -32.01 5.29
C GLY A 751 -47.26 -31.32 3.92
N LEU A 752 -46.64 -30.15 3.81
CA LEU A 752 -46.43 -29.43 2.54
C LEU A 752 -44.93 -29.19 2.28
N CYS A 753 -44.24 -28.42 3.13
CA CYS A 753 -42.80 -28.08 2.92
C CYS A 753 -41.88 -29.32 2.99
N ASP A 754 -42.23 -30.27 3.81
CA ASP A 754 -41.50 -31.54 3.99
C ASP A 754 -41.82 -32.61 2.94
N HIS A 755 -42.84 -32.41 2.11
CA HIS A 755 -43.31 -33.31 1.05
C HIS A 755 -43.33 -32.69 -0.36
N ASP A 756 -42.51 -31.65 -0.64
CA ASP A 756 -42.34 -31.08 -1.98
C ASP A 756 -41.77 -32.14 -2.94
N GLU A 757 -42.07 -32.03 -4.24
CA GLU A 757 -41.54 -32.93 -5.29
C GLU A 757 -40.00 -32.97 -5.36
N ARG A 758 -39.28 -31.92 -4.85
CA ARG A 758 -37.83 -31.84 -4.73
C ARG A 758 -37.27 -32.48 -3.45
N GLY A 759 -38.13 -33.05 -2.63
CA GLY A 759 -37.80 -33.57 -1.31
C GLY A 759 -38.07 -32.55 -0.19
N ASN A 760 -37.58 -32.83 1.01
CA ASN A 760 -37.79 -31.98 2.20
C ASN A 760 -37.19 -30.56 1.99
N ARG A 761 -38.05 -29.55 2.08
CA ARG A 761 -37.71 -28.10 1.93
C ARG A 761 -37.69 -27.37 3.27
N THR A 762 -37.53 -28.07 4.39
CA THR A 762 -37.38 -27.45 5.70
C THR A 762 -35.90 -27.29 6.08
N THR A 763 -35.57 -26.30 6.91
CA THR A 763 -34.23 -26.10 7.44
C THR A 763 -34.29 -25.34 8.77
N THR A 764 -33.28 -25.52 9.61
CA THR A 764 -33.08 -24.65 10.77
C THR A 764 -32.34 -23.41 10.32
N GLU A 765 -32.86 -22.22 10.66
CA GLU A 765 -32.22 -20.93 10.40
C GLU A 765 -32.08 -20.15 11.70
N TYR A 766 -31.08 -19.26 11.77
CA TYR A 766 -30.77 -18.45 12.94
C TYR A 766 -31.26 -17.02 12.79
N PHE A 767 -31.94 -16.53 13.83
CA PHE A 767 -32.54 -15.20 13.86
C PHE A 767 -32.12 -14.43 15.11
N VAL A 768 -31.94 -13.11 14.97
CA VAL A 768 -31.92 -12.25 16.14
C VAL A 768 -33.34 -12.27 16.74
N LYS A 769 -33.48 -12.53 18.04
CA LYS A 769 -34.76 -12.63 18.72
C LYS A 769 -35.65 -11.44 18.42
N GLY A 770 -36.89 -11.71 17.96
CA GLY A 770 -37.85 -10.72 17.50
C GLY A 770 -37.80 -10.43 15.99
N THR A 771 -36.91 -11.07 15.22
CA THR A 771 -36.84 -10.98 13.76
C THR A 771 -37.24 -12.30 13.06
N GLU A 772 -37.55 -13.34 13.83
CA GLU A 772 -38.03 -14.61 13.33
C GLU A 772 -39.41 -14.47 12.66
N PRO A 773 -39.74 -15.33 11.67
CA PRO A 773 -41.04 -15.30 11.01
C PRO A 773 -42.15 -15.74 11.97
N THR A 774 -43.32 -15.09 11.86
CA THR A 774 -44.53 -15.39 12.62
C THR A 774 -45.61 -16.11 11.79
N ASP A 775 -45.48 -16.10 10.47
CA ASP A 775 -46.43 -16.71 9.55
C ASP A 775 -45.90 -18.06 9.03
N TYR A 776 -46.81 -18.99 8.76
CA TYR A 776 -46.51 -20.25 8.09
C TYR A 776 -46.34 -20.10 6.58
N CYS A 777 -45.59 -21.01 5.97
CA CYS A 777 -45.39 -21.08 4.53
C CYS A 777 -46.71 -21.01 3.75
N ASN A 778 -46.80 -20.03 2.88
CA ASN A 778 -48.01 -19.76 2.10
C ASN A 778 -47.85 -20.03 0.60
N ILE A 779 -46.62 -20.41 0.16
CA ILE A 779 -46.33 -20.72 -1.25
C ILE A 779 -46.44 -22.18 -1.62
N HIS A 780 -46.11 -23.11 -0.67
CA HIS A 780 -46.35 -24.55 -0.90
C HIS A 780 -47.85 -24.86 -0.84
N GLN A 781 -48.36 -25.49 -1.89
CA GLN A 781 -49.77 -25.82 -1.99
C GLN A 781 -49.92 -27.20 -2.62
N LYS A 782 -51.01 -27.83 -2.24
CA LYS A 782 -51.39 -29.12 -2.75
C LYS A 782 -52.24 -28.93 -4.00
N VAL A 783 -51.71 -29.29 -5.17
CA VAL A 783 -52.36 -29.14 -6.49
C VAL A 783 -52.78 -30.50 -7.00
N THR A 784 -54.06 -30.60 -7.36
CA THR A 784 -54.61 -31.86 -7.91
C THR A 784 -54.69 -31.80 -9.44
N TYR A 785 -54.10 -32.77 -10.11
CA TYR A 785 -54.03 -32.89 -11.57
C TYR A 785 -54.88 -34.05 -12.06
N CYS A 786 -55.54 -33.86 -13.19
CA CYS A 786 -56.22 -34.92 -13.96
C CYS A 786 -55.14 -35.76 -14.65
N LYS A 787 -55.09 -37.06 -14.40
CA LYS A 787 -54.16 -37.98 -15.04
C LYS A 787 -54.38 -38.11 -16.56
N ASP A 788 -55.62 -37.94 -17.03
CA ASP A 788 -55.94 -38.08 -18.44
C ASP A 788 -55.45 -36.89 -19.28
N THR A 789 -55.39 -35.68 -18.69
CA THR A 789 -55.04 -34.45 -19.45
C THR A 789 -53.70 -33.84 -18.98
N GLY A 790 -53.19 -34.23 -17.80
CA GLY A 790 -52.04 -33.62 -17.19
C GLY A 790 -52.28 -32.18 -16.67
N LYS A 791 -53.55 -31.69 -16.73
CA LYS A 791 -53.92 -30.33 -16.28
C LYS A 791 -54.56 -30.35 -14.91
N VAL A 792 -54.68 -29.17 -14.27
CA VAL A 792 -55.38 -29.04 -12.95
C VAL A 792 -56.76 -29.68 -13.06
N ALA A 793 -57.11 -30.51 -12.11
CA ALA A 793 -58.32 -31.33 -12.14
C ALA A 793 -59.57 -30.52 -11.80
N THR A 794 -60.72 -31.01 -12.31
CA THR A 794 -62.03 -30.66 -11.83
C THR A 794 -62.59 -31.73 -10.89
N ASP A 795 -63.61 -31.43 -10.13
CA ASP A 795 -64.32 -32.37 -9.25
C ASP A 795 -64.91 -33.60 -9.95
N GLU A 796 -65.11 -33.55 -11.26
CA GLU A 796 -65.56 -34.61 -12.12
C GLU A 796 -64.46 -35.45 -12.75
N CYS A 797 -63.20 -35.19 -12.49
CA CYS A 797 -62.08 -35.96 -13.04
C CYS A 797 -62.04 -37.35 -12.38
N PRO A 798 -62.19 -38.46 -13.16
CA PRO A 798 -62.24 -39.81 -12.59
C PRO A 798 -60.91 -40.32 -12.05
N ASN A 799 -59.81 -39.86 -12.63
CA ASN A 799 -58.44 -40.24 -12.20
C ASN A 799 -57.63 -39.01 -11.92
N THR A 800 -57.24 -38.81 -10.68
CA THR A 800 -56.44 -37.67 -10.22
C THR A 800 -55.10 -38.09 -9.60
N THR A 801 -54.17 -37.17 -9.60
CA THR A 801 -52.90 -37.22 -8.81
C THR A 801 -52.67 -35.92 -8.16
N THR A 802 -52.10 -35.94 -6.98
CA THR A 802 -51.84 -34.74 -6.20
C THR A 802 -50.33 -34.52 -6.12
N LYS A 803 -49.92 -33.26 -6.33
CA LYS A 803 -48.53 -32.83 -6.20
C LYS A 803 -48.45 -31.67 -5.23
N ILE A 804 -47.35 -31.57 -4.51
CA ILE A 804 -47.02 -30.40 -3.70
C ILE A 804 -46.07 -29.55 -4.49
N GLN A 805 -46.47 -28.34 -4.80
CA GLN A 805 -45.71 -27.41 -5.65
C GLN A 805 -45.73 -25.99 -5.05
N ILE A 806 -44.80 -25.17 -5.48
CA ILE A 806 -44.73 -23.77 -5.07
C ILE A 806 -45.55 -22.87 -5.99
N TYR A 807 -46.31 -21.93 -5.43
CA TYR A 807 -46.96 -20.89 -6.22
C TYR A 807 -45.94 -19.84 -6.64
N LYS A 808 -45.72 -19.70 -7.96
CA LYS A 808 -44.77 -18.76 -8.54
C LYS A 808 -45.23 -18.28 -9.93
N ASP A 809 -45.32 -16.96 -10.11
CA ASP A 809 -45.63 -16.37 -11.41
C ASP A 809 -44.34 -16.05 -12.17
N LEU A 810 -44.07 -16.82 -13.19
CA LEU A 810 -42.93 -16.67 -14.10
C LEU A 810 -43.30 -16.00 -15.43
N SER A 811 -44.48 -15.39 -15.53
CA SER A 811 -44.99 -14.79 -16.78
C SER A 811 -44.12 -13.66 -17.32
N LYS A 812 -43.27 -13.05 -16.49
CA LYS A 812 -42.36 -11.98 -16.87
C LYS A 812 -40.93 -12.44 -17.18
N VAL A 813 -40.68 -13.76 -17.09
CA VAL A 813 -39.36 -14.34 -17.35
C VAL A 813 -39.37 -15.10 -18.65
N ASP A 814 -38.43 -14.82 -19.53
CA ASP A 814 -38.24 -15.57 -20.76
C ASP A 814 -37.57 -16.93 -20.51
N LEU A 815 -38.36 -17.95 -20.26
CA LEU A 815 -37.92 -19.30 -20.02
C LEU A 815 -37.33 -20.00 -21.26
N SER A 816 -37.45 -19.41 -22.48
CA SER A 816 -36.78 -19.93 -23.66
C SER A 816 -35.29 -19.57 -23.70
N THR A 817 -34.93 -18.45 -23.10
CA THR A 817 -33.56 -17.93 -23.00
C THR A 817 -32.87 -18.29 -21.69
N TYR A 818 -33.62 -18.36 -20.57
CA TYR A 818 -33.03 -18.56 -19.24
C TYR A 818 -33.56 -19.81 -18.55
N THR A 819 -32.67 -20.56 -17.96
CA THR A 819 -33.02 -21.73 -17.11
C THR A 819 -33.26 -21.30 -15.68
N ILE A 820 -34.49 -21.45 -15.19
CA ILE A 820 -34.87 -21.24 -13.78
C ILE A 820 -35.15 -22.63 -13.17
N GLN A 821 -34.38 -23.03 -12.14
CA GLN A 821 -34.42 -24.40 -11.61
C GLN A 821 -35.75 -24.78 -10.97
N ASP A 822 -36.41 -23.85 -10.26
CA ASP A 822 -37.68 -24.13 -9.59
C ASP A 822 -38.91 -24.03 -10.51
N ALA A 823 -38.75 -23.59 -11.77
CA ALA A 823 -39.86 -23.40 -12.72
C ALA A 823 -40.67 -24.66 -12.95
N ARG A 824 -40.03 -25.83 -13.02
CA ARG A 824 -40.71 -27.14 -13.25
C ARG A 824 -41.47 -27.65 -12.02
N TYR A 825 -41.25 -27.08 -10.85
CA TYR A 825 -41.90 -27.45 -9.59
C TYR A 825 -42.86 -26.35 -9.11
N SER A 826 -43.13 -25.37 -9.97
CA SER A 826 -44.03 -24.27 -9.68
C SER A 826 -45.31 -24.33 -10.48
N PHE A 827 -46.33 -23.67 -9.94
CA PHE A 827 -47.58 -23.41 -10.64
C PHE A 827 -47.99 -21.94 -10.45
N SER A 828 -48.89 -21.44 -11.30
CA SER A 828 -49.42 -20.10 -11.26
C SER A 828 -50.90 -20.03 -11.53
N SER A 829 -51.49 -18.85 -11.48
CA SER A 829 -52.89 -18.64 -11.91
C SER A 829 -53.13 -19.16 -13.34
N LYS A 830 -52.17 -18.95 -14.27
CA LYS A 830 -52.25 -19.51 -15.63
C LYS A 830 -52.38 -21.03 -15.64
N THR A 831 -51.68 -21.72 -14.73
CA THR A 831 -51.77 -23.20 -14.58
C THR A 831 -53.14 -23.61 -14.13
N ILE A 832 -53.77 -22.81 -13.21
CA ILE A 832 -55.15 -23.05 -12.74
C ILE A 832 -56.16 -22.76 -13.83
N ASP A 833 -55.96 -21.66 -14.56
CA ASP A 833 -56.83 -21.27 -15.70
C ASP A 833 -56.81 -22.30 -16.82
N ASP A 834 -55.65 -22.95 -17.08
CA ASP A 834 -55.50 -24.05 -18.05
C ASP A 834 -55.84 -25.42 -17.39
N HIS A 835 -57.02 -25.52 -16.80
CA HIS A 835 -57.51 -26.74 -16.11
C HIS A 835 -58.03 -27.78 -17.13
N CYS A 836 -58.45 -28.93 -16.61
CA CYS A 836 -59.03 -30.04 -17.40
C CYS A 836 -60.36 -29.64 -18.01
N LEU A 837 -60.39 -29.45 -19.32
CA LEU A 837 -61.59 -29.19 -20.11
C LEU A 837 -62.28 -30.50 -20.59
N LYS A 838 -61.63 -31.66 -20.45
CA LYS A 838 -62.20 -32.98 -20.83
C LYS A 838 -63.31 -33.41 -19.90
N HIS A 839 -63.22 -33.16 -18.62
CA HIS A 839 -64.18 -33.47 -17.58
C HIS A 839 -64.78 -32.16 -17.10
N LYS A 840 -66.14 -31.99 -17.35
CA LYS A 840 -66.88 -30.77 -17.04
C LYS A 840 -67.18 -30.70 -15.55
N GLY A 841 -66.56 -29.90 -14.79
CA GLY A 841 -66.79 -29.70 -13.36
C GLY A 841 -66.16 -28.44 -12.85
N ASN A 842 -66.25 -28.18 -11.53
CA ASN A 842 -65.58 -27.04 -10.92
C ASN A 842 -64.06 -27.36 -10.72
N VAL A 843 -63.26 -26.37 -10.96
CA VAL A 843 -61.79 -26.53 -10.75
C VAL A 843 -61.51 -26.83 -9.28
N ILE A 844 -60.71 -27.85 -9.03
CA ILE A 844 -60.19 -28.15 -7.66
C ILE A 844 -59.08 -27.14 -7.37
N ASN A 845 -59.43 -26.13 -6.59
CA ASN A 845 -58.47 -25.09 -6.21
C ASN A 845 -57.31 -25.65 -5.38
N PRO A 846 -56.07 -25.19 -5.59
CA PRO A 846 -54.96 -25.59 -4.72
C PRO A 846 -55.24 -25.27 -3.26
N SER A 847 -54.83 -26.19 -2.36
CA SER A 847 -55.08 -26.02 -0.92
C SER A 847 -53.81 -25.54 -0.20
N LYS A 848 -53.97 -24.49 0.60
CA LYS A 848 -52.92 -23.89 1.43
C LYS A 848 -52.94 -24.48 2.84
N TYR A 849 -51.86 -24.33 3.57
CA TYR A 849 -51.80 -24.60 5.00
C TYR A 849 -52.64 -23.58 5.79
N THR A 850 -53.44 -24.03 6.75
CA THR A 850 -54.41 -23.20 7.47
C THR A 850 -54.22 -23.09 8.99
N ALA A 851 -53.14 -23.69 9.53
CA ALA A 851 -52.81 -23.55 10.94
C ALA A 851 -52.39 -22.11 11.30
N LYS A 852 -52.81 -21.69 12.50
CA LYS A 852 -52.40 -20.43 13.12
C LYS A 852 -51.42 -20.76 14.26
N LEU A 853 -50.44 -19.90 14.49
CA LEU A 853 -49.57 -19.98 15.67
C LEU A 853 -50.42 -19.90 16.94
N PRO A 854 -50.10 -20.69 17.99
CA PRO A 854 -50.60 -20.42 19.33
C PRO A 854 -50.19 -19.01 19.77
N GLU A 855 -51.07 -18.30 20.47
CA GLU A 855 -50.81 -16.91 20.94
C GLU A 855 -49.61 -16.76 21.88
N ASN A 856 -48.96 -17.85 22.29
CA ASN A 856 -47.77 -17.89 23.17
C ASN A 856 -46.73 -18.93 22.70
N ALA A 857 -46.31 -18.90 21.46
CA ALA A 857 -45.23 -19.77 21.00
C ALA A 857 -43.88 -19.29 21.60
N ASP A 858 -43.40 -20.02 22.63
CA ASP A 858 -42.09 -19.79 23.24
C ASP A 858 -41.05 -20.66 22.52
N PHE A 859 -40.21 -20.02 21.67
CA PHE A 859 -39.15 -20.67 20.89
C PHE A 859 -37.93 -21.09 21.72
N ASN A 860 -37.97 -20.94 23.06
CA ASN A 860 -36.80 -21.12 23.93
C ASN A 860 -36.57 -22.57 24.41
N ASN A 861 -37.37 -23.59 24.01
CA ASN A 861 -37.26 -24.95 24.53
C ASN A 861 -37.06 -26.00 23.43
N GLU A 862 -35.89 -26.09 22.85
CA GLU A 862 -35.36 -27.34 22.33
C GLU A 862 -33.90 -27.53 22.79
N LYS A 863 -33.69 -28.45 23.71
CA LYS A 863 -32.37 -29.02 23.98
C LYS A 863 -31.88 -29.72 22.72
N GLU A 864 -30.69 -29.35 22.29
CA GLU A 864 -29.96 -30.07 21.26
C GLU A 864 -29.95 -31.56 21.56
N SER A 865 -30.61 -32.37 20.75
CA SER A 865 -30.37 -33.79 20.70
C SER A 865 -29.05 -34.02 19.98
N GLU A 866 -27.98 -34.15 20.70
CA GLU A 866 -26.72 -34.70 20.19
C GLU A 866 -27.04 -36.03 19.49
N SER A 867 -26.80 -36.08 18.18
CA SER A 867 -26.79 -37.34 17.45
C SER A 867 -25.54 -38.13 17.84
N GLU A 868 -25.63 -38.99 18.81
CA GLU A 868 -24.66 -40.06 19.04
C GLU A 868 -24.55 -40.90 17.76
N SER A 869 -23.42 -40.77 17.05
CA SER A 869 -23.04 -41.76 16.03
C SER A 869 -22.65 -43.06 16.74
N SER A 870 -23.52 -44.01 16.68
CA SER A 870 -23.23 -45.40 17.12
C SER A 870 -22.16 -46.01 16.22
N THR A 871 -20.94 -46.06 16.69
CA THR A 871 -19.89 -46.93 16.17
C THR A 871 -20.24 -48.38 16.51
N THR A 872 -20.69 -49.13 15.55
CA THR A 872 -20.80 -50.59 15.63
C THR A 872 -19.39 -51.19 15.58
N GLU A 873 -18.90 -51.65 16.74
CA GLU A 873 -17.77 -52.56 16.78
C GLU A 873 -18.20 -53.93 16.23
N THR A 874 -17.63 -54.29 15.08
CA THR A 874 -17.62 -55.72 14.64
C THR A 874 -16.48 -56.42 15.35
N LYS A 875 -16.82 -57.32 16.26
CA LYS A 875 -15.89 -58.39 16.76
C LYS A 875 -15.73 -59.41 15.65
N GLU A 876 -14.52 -59.62 15.21
CA GLU A 876 -14.09 -60.87 14.56
C GLU A 876 -13.50 -61.80 15.61
N ASP A 877 -13.92 -63.07 15.53
CA ASP A 877 -13.30 -64.25 16.20
C ASP A 877 -11.93 -64.57 15.56
#